data_88816cd6186394f7ed6e8b17af0e8512
#
_entry.id   88816cd6186394f7ed6e8b17af0e8512
#
_cell.length_a   1.000
_cell.length_b   1.000
_cell.length_c   1.000
_cell.angle_alpha   90.00
_cell.angle_beta   90.00
_cell.angle_gamma   90.00
#
_symmetry.space_group_name_H-M   'P 1'
#
loop_
_entity.id
_entity.type
_entity.pdbx_description
1 polymer ?
#
loop_
_entity_poly.entity_id
_entity_poly.type
_entity_poly.pdbx_seq_one_letter_code
_entity_poly.pdbx_strand_id
1 'polypeptide(L)'
;MDRPLVPFRQFVLKVHSRCDLACDHCYVYEHADTSWRGRPRAASDKVLAHTADRIAEHAAAHGTAAVHVVLHGGEPLLAGPARLRRAAEELHRALAGVSALDLRIHTNGVLLDDRFLDLFDEWDIKVGVSLDGDRAANDRHRRFADGRSSHPQVLRAVGLLNRPSRRHLFAGLLCTVDVRNDPVAVHDALVELDPPRIDYLLPHATWDQPPQRPGGAATPYADWLLAVFDRWEARGRPVPVRIFDSVERTLRGRSSLTESLGLEPSDLVVIETDGTLEQADSLKTAFDGAPATGLDVFTHTFDEVARHPGMLARQQGIAGLAEECRVCPVVRSCGGGLYAHRYRTGSGFTNPSVYCGDLMRLITGIRDRTAPTRVPEDPPPAPAALAEEHLAELAAGFGGTEAVRGLARAQLELGRELLVAVWRHAAQSERAAAAWELVTELDAAVPEALDAVLAHPYTRVWALRCLEAAPGADLGGLAEIAAAAALRAGRDTPVRVPVRGGAVRLPTLGRVLVGADGGEAAVTGGPDGFTVEAGGAVLRIGWDDPPGERWHPVRRLAAPGWSLVLEDTDPYRDAHQWPVTDRLPDAEAELWRTGLAGAWELIGRELPGYAPGLVAGLGTVTPLRAPAGRDVSAAARQAFGAVGIARPERPDILALLLLHEFQHVKLGAVLDLADLHDLEDTRLYYAPWREDPRPLEGLLQGTYAHVAVTDFWRVRRHTAQGPAAAEAEVHFARWRQQTAEAVETLAASGSLTPLGMRFAEGMRETVVPWLDEPVGTEAAERARLSAQRHHASWQARSTVGS
;
A
#
# COMPACT_ATOMS: atom_id res chain seq x y z
N MET A 1 5.83 -1.06 31.55
CA MET A 1 4.79 -0.91 30.53
C MET A 1 5.21 -1.80 29.38
N ASP A 2 4.47 -2.88 29.16
CA ASP A 2 4.77 -3.79 28.05
C ASP A 2 4.34 -3.13 26.75
N ARG A 3 5.33 -2.72 25.95
CA ARG A 3 5.06 -2.36 24.54
C ARG A 3 4.43 -3.57 23.83
N PRO A 4 3.45 -3.35 22.93
CA PRO A 4 2.96 -4.45 22.11
C PRO A 4 4.12 -5.05 21.34
N LEU A 5 4.22 -6.37 21.38
CA LEU A 5 5.27 -7.13 20.71
C LEU A 5 5.10 -6.95 19.20
N VAL A 6 6.19 -6.61 18.50
CA VAL A 6 6.24 -6.65 17.04
C VAL A 6 6.60 -8.08 16.63
N PRO A 7 5.67 -8.84 16.04
CA PRO A 7 5.93 -10.22 15.66
C PRO A 7 6.93 -10.29 14.49
N PHE A 8 7.79 -11.27 14.51
CA PHE A 8 8.69 -11.55 13.40
C PHE A 8 7.93 -12.11 12.20
N ARG A 9 8.26 -11.61 11.03
CA ARG A 9 7.77 -12.13 9.75
C ARG A 9 8.92 -12.58 8.85
N GLN A 10 10.15 -12.21 9.18
CA GLN A 10 11.35 -12.51 8.41
C GLN A 10 12.32 -13.34 9.25
N PHE A 11 12.67 -14.52 8.73
CA PHE A 11 13.55 -15.50 9.39
C PHE A 11 14.73 -15.81 8.49
N VAL A 12 15.94 -15.51 8.93
CA VAL A 12 17.18 -15.88 8.22
C VAL A 12 17.72 -17.16 8.85
N LEU A 13 17.58 -18.28 8.15
CA LEU A 13 18.02 -19.60 8.59
C LEU A 13 19.39 -19.94 7.99
N LYS A 14 20.41 -19.95 8.85
CA LYS A 14 21.76 -20.35 8.45
C LYS A 14 21.85 -21.86 8.33
N VAL A 15 21.90 -22.34 7.08
CA VAL A 15 22.02 -23.78 6.82
C VAL A 15 23.47 -24.28 6.75
N HIS A 16 24.42 -23.34 6.48
CA HIS A 16 25.86 -23.65 6.43
C HIS A 16 26.70 -22.43 6.85
N SER A 17 27.69 -22.61 7.75
CA SER A 17 28.47 -21.53 8.33
C SER A 17 29.82 -21.25 7.67
N ARG A 18 30.12 -21.83 6.51
CA ARG A 18 31.35 -21.59 5.75
C ARG A 18 31.03 -21.18 4.31
N CYS A 19 31.99 -20.54 3.65
CA CYS A 19 31.89 -20.11 2.26
C CYS A 19 33.04 -20.66 1.46
N ASP A 20 32.86 -20.81 0.14
CA ASP A 20 33.85 -21.20 -0.85
C ASP A 20 34.55 -20.00 -1.51
N LEU A 21 34.08 -18.77 -1.27
CA LEU A 21 34.75 -17.53 -1.68
C LEU A 21 35.47 -16.88 -0.51
N ALA A 22 36.45 -16.03 -0.82
CA ALA A 22 37.23 -15.23 0.11
C ALA A 22 37.04 -13.73 -0.20
N CYS A 23 35.79 -13.25 -0.09
CA CYS A 23 35.46 -11.84 -0.34
C CYS A 23 36.00 -10.97 0.79
N ASP A 24 36.85 -10.00 0.48
CA ASP A 24 37.49 -9.11 1.44
C ASP A 24 36.56 -8.06 2.10
N HIS A 25 35.33 -7.94 1.61
CA HIS A 25 34.27 -7.10 2.18
C HIS A 25 33.18 -7.90 2.91
N CYS A 26 33.42 -9.19 3.17
CA CYS A 26 32.41 -10.08 3.75
C CYS A 26 32.12 -9.73 5.21
N TYR A 27 30.89 -9.27 5.50
CA TYR A 27 30.47 -8.91 6.85
C TYR A 27 30.44 -10.10 7.85
N VAL A 28 30.39 -11.33 7.35
CA VAL A 28 30.40 -12.54 8.18
C VAL A 28 31.80 -12.91 8.63
N TYR A 29 32.83 -12.73 7.77
CA TYR A 29 34.16 -13.29 7.99
C TYR A 29 35.25 -12.26 8.23
N GLU A 30 35.09 -11.03 7.74
CA GLU A 30 36.15 -10.00 7.68
C GLU A 30 35.88 -8.82 8.64
N HIS A 31 34.92 -8.95 9.55
CA HIS A 31 34.57 -7.90 10.52
C HIS A 31 34.78 -8.34 11.97
N ALA A 32 34.26 -7.54 12.93
CA ALA A 32 34.56 -7.64 14.34
C ALA A 32 34.06 -8.96 14.97
N ASP A 33 32.92 -9.50 14.54
CA ASP A 33 32.38 -10.74 15.11
C ASP A 33 33.12 -11.98 14.56
N THR A 34 33.62 -12.78 15.47
CA THR A 34 34.34 -14.03 15.15
C THR A 34 33.59 -15.30 15.56
N SER A 35 32.37 -15.17 16.02
CA SER A 35 31.52 -16.26 16.54
C SER A 35 31.35 -17.41 15.56
N TRP A 36 31.36 -17.14 14.24
CA TRP A 36 31.27 -18.14 13.19
C TRP A 36 32.32 -19.27 13.27
N ARG A 37 33.49 -19.01 13.90
CA ARG A 37 34.59 -19.97 14.02
C ARG A 37 34.22 -21.16 14.90
N GLY A 38 33.42 -20.93 15.96
CA GLY A 38 32.91 -21.92 16.88
C GLY A 38 31.66 -22.66 16.39
N ARG A 39 31.00 -22.19 15.34
CA ARG A 39 29.74 -22.74 14.83
C ARG A 39 29.93 -24.06 14.09
N PRO A 40 28.99 -25.02 14.20
CA PRO A 40 28.93 -26.19 13.33
C PRO A 40 28.92 -25.78 11.86
N ARG A 41 29.58 -26.58 11.00
CA ARG A 41 29.61 -26.23 9.57
C ARG A 41 28.25 -26.21 8.91
N ALA A 42 27.32 -27.04 9.39
CA ALA A 42 25.96 -27.12 8.84
C ALA A 42 24.93 -27.31 9.95
N ALA A 43 23.74 -26.76 9.79
CA ALA A 43 22.63 -26.97 10.69
C ALA A 43 22.24 -28.44 10.74
N SER A 44 22.02 -29.01 11.93
CA SER A 44 21.56 -30.37 12.10
C SER A 44 20.06 -30.49 11.80
N ASP A 45 19.59 -31.72 11.50
CA ASP A 45 18.16 -31.98 11.32
C ASP A 45 17.34 -31.58 12.55
N LYS A 46 17.93 -31.69 13.75
CA LYS A 46 17.31 -31.23 14.99
C LYS A 46 17.13 -29.71 15.02
N VAL A 47 18.12 -28.93 14.59
CA VAL A 47 18.01 -27.47 14.44
C VAL A 47 16.93 -27.11 13.43
N LEU A 48 16.93 -27.74 12.26
CA LEU A 48 15.96 -27.47 11.19
C LEU A 48 14.52 -27.71 11.67
N ALA A 49 14.26 -28.86 12.30
CA ALA A 49 12.94 -29.22 12.80
C ALA A 49 12.45 -28.26 13.90
N HIS A 50 13.29 -27.96 14.93
CA HIS A 50 12.89 -27.04 16.01
C HIS A 50 12.69 -25.62 15.48
N THR A 51 13.52 -25.16 14.53
CA THR A 51 13.34 -23.85 13.89
C THR A 51 11.98 -23.78 13.19
N ALA A 52 11.63 -24.79 12.40
CA ALA A 52 10.35 -24.83 11.67
C ALA A 52 9.15 -24.83 12.66
N ASP A 53 9.22 -25.64 13.72
CA ASP A 53 8.16 -25.68 14.74
C ASP A 53 8.02 -24.34 15.50
N ARG A 54 9.14 -23.67 15.85
CA ARG A 54 9.12 -22.34 16.49
C ARG A 54 8.58 -21.23 15.58
N ILE A 55 8.89 -21.27 14.27
CA ILE A 55 8.29 -20.33 13.31
C ILE A 55 6.78 -20.54 13.24
N ALA A 56 6.31 -21.79 13.17
CA ALA A 56 4.89 -22.10 13.11
C ALA A 56 4.16 -21.70 14.41
N GLU A 57 4.76 -21.98 15.58
CA GLU A 57 4.25 -21.53 16.89
C GLU A 57 4.05 -20.01 16.93
N HIS A 58 5.09 -19.26 16.53
CA HIS A 58 5.04 -17.80 16.49
C HIS A 58 4.00 -17.27 15.50
N ALA A 59 3.98 -17.82 14.27
CA ALA A 59 3.02 -17.42 13.25
C ALA A 59 1.56 -17.67 13.70
N ALA A 60 1.30 -18.82 14.34
CA ALA A 60 -0.02 -19.15 14.88
C ALA A 60 -0.42 -18.21 16.03
N ALA A 61 0.50 -17.91 16.96
CA ALA A 61 0.24 -17.03 18.11
C ALA A 61 -0.13 -15.60 17.71
N HIS A 62 0.42 -15.12 16.58
CA HIS A 62 0.22 -13.74 16.10
C HIS A 62 -0.68 -13.65 14.87
N GLY A 63 -1.26 -14.73 14.40
CA GLY A 63 -2.12 -14.75 13.20
C GLY A 63 -1.42 -14.23 11.94
N THR A 64 -0.11 -14.51 11.80
CA THR A 64 0.71 -14.03 10.69
C THR A 64 0.27 -14.71 9.39
N ALA A 65 -0.28 -13.96 8.43
CA ALA A 65 -0.79 -14.50 7.18
C ALA A 65 0.30 -15.11 6.28
N ALA A 66 1.52 -14.54 6.31
CA ALA A 66 2.67 -15.02 5.55
C ALA A 66 3.97 -14.80 6.33
N VAL A 67 4.88 -15.77 6.25
CA VAL A 67 6.25 -15.69 6.78
C VAL A 67 7.25 -15.81 5.64
N HIS A 68 8.35 -15.05 5.74
CA HIS A 68 9.46 -15.09 4.80
C HIS A 68 10.65 -15.80 5.45
N VAL A 69 11.09 -16.89 4.85
CA VAL A 69 12.27 -17.62 5.33
C VAL A 69 13.36 -17.55 4.28
N VAL A 70 14.53 -17.05 4.66
CA VAL A 70 15.70 -16.97 3.77
C VAL A 70 16.73 -18.01 4.22
N LEU A 71 16.94 -19.04 3.39
CA LEU A 71 18.06 -19.98 3.57
C LEU A 71 19.36 -19.22 3.27
N HIS A 72 20.21 -19.14 4.28
CA HIS A 72 21.41 -18.32 4.24
C HIS A 72 22.61 -19.05 4.89
N GLY A 73 23.70 -18.33 5.11
CA GLY A 73 24.90 -18.84 5.77
C GLY A 73 26.13 -18.08 5.35
N GLY A 74 27.27 -18.73 5.24
CA GLY A 74 28.38 -18.28 4.41
C GLY A 74 28.01 -18.44 2.94
N GLU A 75 27.94 -19.73 2.54
CA GLU A 75 27.32 -20.10 1.26
C GLU A 75 26.36 -21.28 1.49
N PRO A 76 25.03 -21.07 1.35
CA PRO A 76 24.06 -22.10 1.68
C PRO A 76 24.11 -23.33 0.78
N LEU A 77 24.56 -23.22 -0.48
CA LEU A 77 24.66 -24.38 -1.39
C LEU A 77 25.72 -25.39 -0.94
N LEU A 78 26.67 -25.00 -0.09
CA LEU A 78 27.60 -25.93 0.55
C LEU A 78 26.93 -26.93 1.51
N ALA A 79 25.68 -26.63 1.94
CA ALA A 79 24.88 -27.61 2.70
C ALA A 79 24.48 -28.84 1.87
N GLY A 80 24.50 -28.71 0.53
CA GLY A 80 24.10 -29.71 -0.43
C GLY A 80 22.59 -29.90 -0.59
N PRO A 81 22.12 -30.49 -1.72
CA PRO A 81 20.69 -30.61 -2.03
C PRO A 81 19.87 -31.36 -0.95
N ALA A 82 20.44 -32.43 -0.36
CA ALA A 82 19.72 -33.23 0.63
C ALA A 82 19.36 -32.45 1.89
N ARG A 83 20.26 -31.58 2.37
CA ARG A 83 20.01 -30.78 3.57
C ARG A 83 19.07 -29.59 3.29
N LEU A 84 19.20 -28.97 2.12
CA LEU A 84 18.25 -27.93 1.69
C LEU A 84 16.85 -28.50 1.49
N ARG A 85 16.71 -29.71 0.95
CA ARG A 85 15.44 -30.44 0.89
C ARG A 85 14.87 -30.66 2.28
N ARG A 86 15.69 -31.12 3.22
CA ARG A 86 15.24 -31.33 4.60
C ARG A 86 14.74 -30.03 5.26
N ALA A 87 15.43 -28.91 5.03
CA ALA A 87 14.99 -27.62 5.52
C ALA A 87 13.62 -27.21 4.93
N ALA A 88 13.44 -27.37 3.62
CA ALA A 88 12.17 -27.09 2.95
C ALA A 88 11.04 -28.01 3.46
N GLU A 89 11.27 -29.32 3.57
CA GLU A 89 10.30 -30.29 4.11
C GLU A 89 9.82 -29.90 5.51
N GLU A 90 10.74 -29.56 6.43
CA GLU A 90 10.37 -29.20 7.80
C GLU A 90 9.58 -27.89 7.85
N LEU A 91 9.98 -26.88 7.07
CA LEU A 91 9.27 -25.60 7.02
C LEU A 91 7.86 -25.76 6.45
N HIS A 92 7.71 -26.46 5.33
CA HIS A 92 6.38 -26.71 4.74
C HIS A 92 5.50 -27.56 5.65
N ARG A 93 6.07 -28.60 6.30
CA ARG A 93 5.33 -29.42 7.27
C ARG A 93 4.79 -28.59 8.43
N ALA A 94 5.64 -27.79 9.05
CA ALA A 94 5.26 -27.03 10.24
C ALA A 94 4.29 -25.89 9.96
N LEU A 95 4.41 -25.23 8.80
CA LEU A 95 3.59 -24.09 8.42
C LEU A 95 2.29 -24.45 7.68
N ALA A 96 2.11 -25.74 7.32
CA ALA A 96 0.90 -26.21 6.63
C ALA A 96 -0.36 -25.88 7.44
N GLY A 97 -1.25 -25.07 6.85
CA GLY A 97 -2.50 -24.63 7.51
C GLY A 97 -2.32 -23.57 8.59
N VAL A 98 -1.10 -23.07 8.82
CA VAL A 98 -0.76 -22.03 9.80
C VAL A 98 -0.52 -20.69 9.12
N SER A 99 0.40 -20.64 8.16
CA SER A 99 0.82 -19.41 7.48
C SER A 99 1.32 -19.73 6.08
N ALA A 100 1.18 -18.81 5.15
CA ALA A 100 1.83 -18.93 3.84
C ALA A 100 3.35 -18.80 3.99
N LEU A 101 4.10 -19.67 3.28
CA LEU A 101 5.57 -19.65 3.30
C LEU A 101 6.12 -19.04 2.02
N ASP A 102 6.87 -17.95 2.12
CA ASP A 102 7.75 -17.43 1.06
C ASP A 102 9.19 -17.89 1.36
N LEU A 103 9.64 -18.94 0.67
CA LEU A 103 10.94 -19.55 0.90
C LEU A 103 11.94 -19.06 -0.13
N ARG A 104 13.06 -18.52 0.33
CA ARG A 104 14.13 -17.95 -0.50
C ARG A 104 15.49 -18.48 -0.13
N ILE A 105 16.45 -18.35 -1.05
CA ILE A 105 17.86 -18.63 -0.81
C ILE A 105 18.71 -17.50 -1.40
N HIS A 106 19.70 -17.02 -0.64
CA HIS A 106 20.69 -16.08 -1.15
C HIS A 106 22.03 -16.80 -1.28
N THR A 107 22.59 -16.80 -2.49
CA THR A 107 23.80 -17.55 -2.85
C THR A 107 24.79 -16.70 -3.65
N ASN A 108 26.07 -17.04 -3.57
CA ASN A 108 27.08 -16.51 -4.47
C ASN A 108 26.99 -17.15 -5.89
N GLY A 109 26.14 -18.13 -6.11
CA GLY A 109 25.86 -18.76 -7.40
C GLY A 109 26.91 -19.73 -7.91
N VAL A 110 28.08 -19.86 -7.29
CA VAL A 110 29.22 -20.65 -7.79
C VAL A 110 28.86 -22.13 -7.97
N LEU A 111 28.11 -22.69 -7.02
CA LEU A 111 27.73 -24.13 -7.00
C LEU A 111 26.36 -24.40 -7.62
N LEU A 112 25.64 -23.40 -8.09
CA LEU A 112 24.28 -23.58 -8.61
C LEU A 112 24.33 -24.41 -9.91
N ASP A 113 23.60 -25.53 -9.91
CA ASP A 113 23.43 -26.41 -11.05
C ASP A 113 21.97 -26.92 -11.14
N ASP A 114 21.69 -27.75 -12.17
CA ASP A 114 20.35 -28.29 -12.41
C ASP A 114 19.81 -29.10 -11.22
N ARG A 115 20.65 -29.79 -10.42
CA ARG A 115 20.20 -30.56 -9.24
C ARG A 115 19.62 -29.64 -8.15
N PHE A 116 20.22 -28.48 -7.97
CA PHE A 116 19.67 -27.48 -7.06
C PHE A 116 18.39 -26.84 -7.62
N LEU A 117 18.39 -26.55 -8.93
CA LEU A 117 17.21 -25.96 -9.58
C LEU A 117 16.00 -26.90 -9.59
N ASP A 118 16.21 -28.20 -9.77
CA ASP A 118 15.13 -29.20 -9.65
C ASP A 118 14.54 -29.23 -8.23
N LEU A 119 15.40 -29.15 -7.21
CA LEU A 119 14.97 -29.03 -5.83
C LEU A 119 14.20 -27.72 -5.58
N PHE A 120 14.69 -26.60 -6.10
CA PHE A 120 14.07 -25.29 -5.87
C PHE A 120 12.72 -25.16 -6.59
N ASP A 121 12.59 -25.81 -7.74
CA ASP A 121 11.32 -25.89 -8.46
C ASP A 121 10.28 -26.74 -7.71
N GLU A 122 10.72 -27.89 -7.17
CA GLU A 122 9.85 -28.75 -6.36
C GLU A 122 9.29 -28.06 -5.11
N TRP A 123 10.06 -27.15 -4.49
CA TRP A 123 9.72 -26.52 -3.20
C TRP A 123 9.48 -25.02 -3.32
N ASP A 124 9.36 -24.48 -4.53
CA ASP A 124 9.17 -23.06 -4.85
C ASP A 124 10.17 -22.13 -4.14
N ILE A 125 11.47 -22.51 -4.10
CA ILE A 125 12.52 -21.72 -3.45
C ILE A 125 13.03 -20.64 -4.41
N LYS A 126 12.80 -19.37 -4.10
CA LYS A 126 13.27 -18.25 -4.92
C LYS A 126 14.75 -17.95 -4.67
N VAL A 127 15.50 -17.72 -5.74
CA VAL A 127 16.98 -17.61 -5.72
C VAL A 127 17.42 -16.17 -5.94
N GLY A 128 18.04 -15.55 -4.94
CA GLY A 128 18.81 -14.31 -5.06
C GLY A 128 20.29 -14.62 -5.28
N VAL A 129 20.90 -14.02 -6.30
CA VAL A 129 22.30 -14.25 -6.66
C VAL A 129 23.14 -13.00 -6.42
N SER A 130 24.26 -13.17 -5.74
CA SER A 130 25.21 -12.09 -5.47
C SER A 130 26.17 -11.88 -6.64
N LEU A 131 26.16 -10.68 -7.25
CA LEU A 131 27.04 -10.30 -8.35
C LEU A 131 27.28 -8.79 -8.34
N ASP A 132 28.56 -8.35 -8.34
CA ASP A 132 28.90 -6.93 -8.16
C ASP A 132 29.15 -6.18 -9.51
N GLY A 133 28.61 -6.67 -10.61
CA GLY A 133 28.71 -6.04 -11.93
C GLY A 133 29.44 -6.90 -12.96
N ASP A 134 30.20 -6.25 -13.85
CA ASP A 134 31.05 -6.93 -14.83
C ASP A 134 32.21 -7.70 -14.16
N ARG A 135 32.98 -8.37 -14.95
CA ARG A 135 34.12 -9.18 -14.45
C ARG A 135 35.12 -8.33 -13.67
N ALA A 136 35.42 -7.10 -14.11
CA ALA A 136 36.40 -6.25 -13.47
C ALA A 136 35.90 -5.78 -12.10
N ALA A 137 34.62 -5.39 -12.01
CA ALA A 137 33.97 -4.98 -10.77
C ALA A 137 33.84 -6.16 -9.80
N ASN A 138 33.31 -7.31 -10.25
CA ASN A 138 33.13 -8.50 -9.42
C ASN A 138 34.46 -9.02 -8.87
N ASP A 139 35.50 -9.06 -9.70
CA ASP A 139 36.81 -9.58 -9.34
C ASP A 139 37.63 -8.68 -8.41
N ARG A 140 37.14 -7.49 -8.05
CA ARG A 140 37.75 -6.69 -6.97
C ARG A 140 37.63 -7.42 -5.64
N HIS A 141 36.49 -8.02 -5.39
CA HIS A 141 36.12 -8.55 -4.09
C HIS A 141 35.75 -10.02 -4.09
N ARG A 142 34.95 -10.49 -5.08
CA ARG A 142 34.36 -11.85 -5.07
C ARG A 142 35.27 -12.86 -5.75
N ARG A 143 36.32 -13.26 -5.06
CA ARG A 143 37.30 -14.26 -5.56
C ARG A 143 37.36 -15.50 -4.68
N PHE A 144 37.83 -16.59 -5.26
CA PHE A 144 38.29 -17.74 -4.49
C PHE A 144 39.53 -17.38 -3.66
N ALA A 145 39.83 -18.20 -2.63
CA ALA A 145 41.00 -17.99 -1.79
C ALA A 145 42.34 -18.07 -2.55
N ASP A 146 42.36 -18.75 -3.67
CA ASP A 146 43.51 -18.82 -4.59
C ASP A 146 43.58 -17.66 -5.61
N GLY A 147 42.70 -16.68 -5.48
CA GLY A 147 42.64 -15.49 -6.33
C GLY A 147 41.91 -15.64 -7.66
N ARG A 148 41.40 -16.84 -7.98
CA ARG A 148 40.61 -17.05 -9.21
C ARG A 148 39.30 -16.28 -9.15
N SER A 149 38.85 -15.87 -10.34
CA SER A 149 37.56 -15.20 -10.55
C SER A 149 36.38 -16.13 -10.31
N SER A 150 35.36 -15.68 -9.59
CA SER A 150 34.07 -16.37 -9.46
C SER A 150 33.08 -16.01 -10.57
N HIS A 151 33.33 -14.92 -11.28
CA HIS A 151 32.40 -14.33 -12.25
C HIS A 151 31.90 -15.31 -13.33
N PRO A 152 32.73 -16.15 -13.97
CA PRO A 152 32.22 -17.08 -14.99
C PRO A 152 31.24 -18.13 -14.46
N GLN A 153 31.40 -18.56 -13.19
CA GLN A 153 30.48 -19.48 -12.53
C GLN A 153 29.15 -18.82 -12.21
N VAL A 154 29.21 -17.57 -11.74
CA VAL A 154 28.00 -16.78 -11.43
C VAL A 154 27.20 -16.48 -12.70
N LEU A 155 27.85 -16.10 -13.80
CA LEU A 155 27.16 -15.91 -15.09
C LEU A 155 26.47 -17.20 -15.57
N ARG A 156 27.11 -18.35 -15.41
CA ARG A 156 26.49 -19.64 -15.72
C ARG A 156 25.24 -19.85 -14.85
N ALA A 157 25.30 -19.57 -13.56
CA ALA A 157 24.18 -19.69 -12.65
C ALA A 157 22.98 -18.78 -13.05
N VAL A 158 23.27 -17.54 -13.40
CA VAL A 158 22.24 -16.60 -13.90
C VAL A 158 21.66 -17.11 -15.23
N GLY A 159 22.48 -17.61 -16.13
CA GLY A 159 22.03 -18.21 -17.38
C GLY A 159 21.12 -19.42 -17.18
N LEU A 160 21.36 -20.25 -16.15
CA LEU A 160 20.48 -21.34 -15.77
C LEU A 160 19.11 -20.83 -15.23
N LEU A 161 19.12 -19.81 -14.40
CA LEU A 161 17.90 -19.18 -13.85
C LEU A 161 17.08 -18.46 -14.93
N ASN A 162 17.71 -17.94 -15.98
CA ASN A 162 17.01 -17.26 -17.07
C ASN A 162 16.37 -18.22 -18.09
N ARG A 163 16.57 -19.55 -17.97
CA ARG A 163 15.83 -20.51 -18.81
C ARG A 163 14.32 -20.35 -18.59
N PRO A 164 13.45 -20.34 -19.61
CA PRO A 164 12.01 -20.14 -19.47
C PRO A 164 11.36 -21.04 -18.41
N SER A 165 11.81 -22.30 -18.29
CA SER A 165 11.32 -23.26 -17.30
C SER A 165 11.77 -22.97 -15.87
N ARG A 166 12.74 -22.08 -15.63
CA ARG A 166 13.34 -21.79 -14.32
C ARG A 166 13.23 -20.31 -13.94
N ARG A 167 12.75 -19.47 -14.84
CA ARG A 167 12.67 -18.02 -14.65
C ARG A 167 11.87 -17.61 -13.42
N HIS A 168 10.83 -18.35 -13.08
CA HIS A 168 10.00 -18.09 -11.91
C HIS A 168 10.74 -18.28 -10.58
N LEU A 169 11.87 -18.99 -10.57
CA LEU A 169 12.73 -19.16 -9.39
C LEU A 169 13.67 -17.96 -9.18
N PHE A 170 13.93 -17.17 -10.21
CA PHE A 170 14.90 -16.08 -10.12
C PHE A 170 14.33 -14.89 -9.35
N ALA A 171 14.86 -14.59 -8.16
CA ALA A 171 14.43 -13.47 -7.32
C ALA A 171 15.14 -12.16 -7.65
N GLY A 172 16.33 -12.20 -8.23
CA GLY A 172 17.11 -11.03 -8.62
C GLY A 172 18.59 -11.09 -8.28
N LEU A 173 19.28 -9.99 -8.55
CA LEU A 173 20.71 -9.80 -8.27
C LEU A 173 20.90 -8.90 -7.06
N LEU A 174 21.91 -9.24 -6.22
CA LEU A 174 22.38 -8.42 -5.11
C LEU A 174 23.78 -7.92 -5.44
N CYS A 175 23.98 -6.60 -5.46
CA CYS A 175 25.23 -5.95 -5.81
C CYS A 175 25.70 -5.06 -4.66
N THR A 176 26.89 -5.33 -4.11
CA THR A 176 27.53 -4.45 -3.14
C THR A 176 28.21 -3.32 -3.89
N VAL A 177 27.88 -2.08 -3.54
CA VAL A 177 28.41 -0.86 -4.18
C VAL A 177 29.90 -0.67 -3.83
N ASP A 178 30.76 -0.65 -4.86
CA ASP A 178 32.13 -0.16 -4.73
C ASP A 178 32.28 1.13 -5.55
N VAL A 179 32.48 2.24 -4.88
CA VAL A 179 32.60 3.59 -5.48
C VAL A 179 33.83 3.76 -6.39
N ARG A 180 34.71 2.78 -6.46
CA ARG A 180 35.84 2.75 -7.39
C ARG A 180 35.47 2.17 -8.76
N ASN A 181 34.33 1.51 -8.87
CA ASN A 181 33.79 1.02 -10.13
C ASN A 181 32.96 2.09 -10.83
N ASP A 182 32.94 2.07 -12.15
CA ASP A 182 32.05 2.90 -12.94
C ASP A 182 30.57 2.50 -12.70
N PRO A 183 29.72 3.40 -12.19
CA PRO A 183 28.33 3.08 -11.85
C PRO A 183 27.50 2.66 -13.06
N VAL A 184 27.71 3.29 -14.21
CA VAL A 184 26.96 3.01 -15.43
C VAL A 184 27.36 1.65 -16.02
N ALA A 185 28.67 1.35 -16.06
CA ALA A 185 29.16 0.07 -16.53
C ALA A 185 28.67 -1.10 -15.65
N VAL A 186 28.67 -0.93 -14.32
CA VAL A 186 28.14 -1.94 -13.39
C VAL A 186 26.64 -2.13 -13.63
N HIS A 187 25.86 -1.05 -13.71
CA HIS A 187 24.44 -1.12 -13.92
C HIS A 187 24.08 -1.79 -15.26
N ASP A 188 24.69 -1.36 -16.34
CA ASP A 188 24.47 -1.90 -17.67
C ASP A 188 24.80 -3.40 -17.74
N ALA A 189 25.91 -3.83 -17.14
CA ALA A 189 26.28 -5.25 -17.07
C ALA A 189 25.29 -6.11 -16.29
N LEU A 190 24.70 -5.57 -15.21
CA LEU A 190 23.66 -6.28 -14.45
C LEU A 190 22.33 -6.34 -15.21
N VAL A 191 21.93 -5.26 -15.88
CA VAL A 191 20.68 -5.22 -16.68
C VAL A 191 20.75 -6.13 -17.89
N GLU A 192 21.91 -6.26 -18.54
CA GLU A 192 22.14 -7.18 -19.68
C GLU A 192 21.90 -8.66 -19.33
N LEU A 193 21.97 -9.01 -18.04
CA LEU A 193 21.64 -10.34 -17.54
C LEU A 193 20.13 -10.57 -17.34
N ASP A 194 19.30 -9.60 -17.69
CA ASP A 194 17.84 -9.65 -17.58
C ASP A 194 17.35 -10.19 -16.21
N PRO A 195 17.76 -9.63 -15.06
CA PRO A 195 17.26 -10.06 -13.77
C PRO A 195 15.84 -9.51 -13.53
N PRO A 196 14.98 -10.18 -12.74
CA PRO A 196 13.68 -9.64 -12.37
C PRO A 196 13.77 -8.43 -11.41
N ARG A 197 14.93 -8.25 -10.75
CA ARG A 197 15.21 -7.13 -9.82
C ARG A 197 16.71 -6.99 -9.57
N ILE A 198 17.15 -5.78 -9.27
CA ILE A 198 18.50 -5.49 -8.76
C ILE A 198 18.38 -4.84 -7.39
N ASP A 199 19.22 -5.28 -6.45
CA ASP A 199 19.35 -4.69 -5.11
C ASP A 199 20.78 -4.17 -4.90
N TYR A 200 20.97 -2.85 -4.88
CA TYR A 200 22.25 -2.22 -4.55
C TYR A 200 22.38 -2.06 -3.06
N LEU A 201 23.43 -2.63 -2.49
CA LEU A 201 23.71 -2.64 -1.06
C LEU A 201 24.89 -1.74 -0.75
N LEU A 202 24.73 -0.84 0.22
CA LEU A 202 25.88 -0.11 0.76
C LEU A 202 26.79 -1.09 1.51
N PRO A 203 28.13 -1.00 1.36
CA PRO A 203 29.04 -1.84 2.12
C PRO A 203 28.79 -1.72 3.63
N HIS A 204 29.01 -2.82 4.33
CA HIS A 204 28.93 -2.77 5.79
C HIS A 204 30.09 -1.93 6.35
N ALA A 205 29.76 -0.97 7.20
CA ALA A 205 30.71 -0.02 7.80
C ALA A 205 30.14 0.48 9.13
N THR A 206 31.02 0.99 9.98
CA THR A 206 30.69 1.64 11.24
C THR A 206 31.50 2.92 11.38
N TRP A 207 31.26 3.70 12.46
CA TRP A 207 32.10 4.86 12.75
C TRP A 207 33.52 4.49 13.13
N ASP A 208 33.75 3.28 13.65
CA ASP A 208 35.08 2.77 13.99
C ASP A 208 35.81 2.19 12.78
N GLN A 209 35.05 1.73 11.80
CA GLN A 209 35.54 1.24 10.51
C GLN A 209 34.73 1.91 9.38
N PRO A 210 35.04 3.19 9.06
CA PRO A 210 34.25 3.97 8.12
C PRO A 210 34.40 3.46 6.68
N PRO A 211 33.41 3.73 5.81
CA PRO A 211 33.47 3.34 4.40
C PRO A 211 34.56 4.13 3.66
N GLN A 212 35.05 3.53 2.56
CA GLN A 212 36.05 4.19 1.73
C GLN A 212 35.49 5.44 1.05
N ARG A 213 36.24 6.54 1.11
CA ARG A 213 35.88 7.81 0.46
C ARG A 213 37.04 8.29 -0.39
N PRO A 214 37.17 7.80 -1.63
CA PRO A 214 38.26 8.19 -2.54
C PRO A 214 38.33 9.70 -2.71
N GLY A 215 39.55 10.26 -2.64
CA GLY A 215 39.78 11.70 -2.78
C GLY A 215 39.16 12.60 -1.69
N GLY A 216 38.67 12.01 -0.58
CA GLY A 216 37.97 12.75 0.45
C GLY A 216 36.55 13.21 0.07
N ALA A 217 35.96 12.60 -0.95
CA ALA A 217 34.60 12.93 -1.39
C ALA A 217 33.59 12.80 -0.24
N ALA A 218 32.70 13.79 -0.09
CA ALA A 218 31.74 13.83 1.02
C ALA A 218 30.63 12.77 0.88
N THR A 219 30.18 12.49 -0.35
CA THR A 219 29.00 11.65 -0.63
C THR A 219 29.21 10.71 -1.82
N PRO A 220 30.32 9.92 -1.88
CA PRO A 220 30.66 9.16 -3.09
C PRO A 220 29.67 8.03 -3.38
N TYR A 221 29.02 7.45 -2.37
CA TYR A 221 28.01 6.42 -2.54
C TYR A 221 26.70 6.96 -3.09
N ALA A 222 26.28 8.15 -2.64
CA ALA A 222 25.14 8.83 -3.22
C ALA A 222 25.41 9.22 -4.68
N ASP A 223 26.59 9.79 -4.97
CA ASP A 223 26.95 10.19 -6.33
C ASP A 223 26.98 8.99 -7.28
N TRP A 224 27.50 7.84 -6.82
CA TRP A 224 27.49 6.58 -7.55
C TRP A 224 26.05 6.09 -7.80
N LEU A 225 25.20 6.04 -6.76
CA LEU A 225 23.82 5.58 -6.89
C LEU A 225 22.97 6.53 -7.73
N LEU A 226 23.19 7.86 -7.65
CA LEU A 226 22.48 8.82 -8.47
C LEU A 226 22.88 8.74 -9.95
N ALA A 227 24.12 8.40 -10.26
CA ALA A 227 24.53 8.13 -11.64
C ALA A 227 23.86 6.87 -12.20
N VAL A 228 23.71 5.83 -11.37
CA VAL A 228 22.92 4.64 -11.73
C VAL A 228 21.44 5.02 -11.89
N PHE A 229 20.88 5.83 -11.00
CA PHE A 229 19.49 6.30 -11.08
C PHE A 229 19.23 7.05 -12.38
N ASP A 230 20.12 8.00 -12.75
CA ASP A 230 20.01 8.75 -13.99
C ASP A 230 20.07 7.82 -15.23
N ARG A 231 20.94 6.80 -15.19
CA ARG A 231 21.04 5.80 -16.28
C ARG A 231 19.78 4.94 -16.38
N TRP A 232 19.26 4.50 -15.24
CA TRP A 232 18.04 3.68 -15.11
C TRP A 232 16.81 4.44 -15.62
N GLU A 233 16.65 5.73 -15.23
CA GLU A 233 15.59 6.60 -15.75
C GLU A 233 15.70 6.81 -17.26
N ALA A 234 16.90 7.12 -17.75
CA ALA A 234 17.14 7.39 -19.18
C ALA A 234 16.83 6.17 -20.08
N ARG A 235 16.84 4.95 -19.50
CA ARG A 235 16.47 3.70 -20.19
C ARG A 235 15.02 3.27 -19.95
N GLY A 236 14.19 4.12 -19.35
CA GLY A 236 12.78 3.82 -19.09
C GLY A 236 12.57 2.78 -17.98
N ARG A 237 13.48 2.69 -16.99
CA ARG A 237 13.38 1.79 -15.82
C ARG A 237 13.27 0.29 -16.21
N PRO A 238 14.24 -0.28 -16.92
CA PRO A 238 14.12 -1.61 -17.53
C PRO A 238 13.96 -2.74 -16.51
N VAL A 239 14.42 -2.56 -15.28
CA VAL A 239 14.41 -3.55 -14.18
C VAL A 239 14.13 -2.82 -12.85
N PRO A 240 13.24 -3.31 -11.98
CA PRO A 240 13.05 -2.74 -10.65
C PRO A 240 14.36 -2.69 -9.84
N VAL A 241 14.65 -1.55 -9.21
CA VAL A 241 15.82 -1.35 -8.35
C VAL A 241 15.36 -1.07 -6.93
N ARG A 242 15.57 -2.04 -6.02
CA ARG A 242 14.95 -2.07 -4.69
C ARG A 242 15.25 -0.82 -3.84
N ILE A 243 16.47 -0.28 -3.87
CA ILE A 243 16.80 0.92 -3.10
C ILE A 243 16.09 2.17 -3.66
N PHE A 244 15.98 2.31 -4.98
CA PHE A 244 15.28 3.45 -5.61
C PHE A 244 13.78 3.36 -5.36
N ASP A 245 13.19 2.19 -5.56
CA ASP A 245 11.78 1.94 -5.23
C ASP A 245 11.50 2.24 -3.75
N SER A 246 12.43 1.90 -2.83
CA SER A 246 12.29 2.18 -1.40
C SER A 246 12.30 3.68 -1.11
N VAL A 247 13.22 4.43 -1.73
CA VAL A 247 13.27 5.90 -1.57
C VAL A 247 11.99 6.54 -2.10
N GLU A 248 11.55 6.17 -3.31
CA GLU A 248 10.31 6.72 -3.88
C GLU A 248 9.07 6.38 -3.04
N ARG A 249 8.99 5.15 -2.52
CA ARG A 249 7.89 4.72 -1.65
C ARG A 249 7.84 5.52 -0.35
N THR A 250 8.98 5.66 0.32
CA THR A 250 9.07 6.39 1.59
C THR A 250 8.84 7.89 1.42
N LEU A 251 9.27 8.50 0.31
CA LEU A 251 8.93 9.88 -0.04
C LEU A 251 7.41 10.10 -0.23
N ARG A 252 6.68 9.04 -0.60
CA ARG A 252 5.20 9.03 -0.71
C ARG A 252 4.51 8.55 0.56
N GLY A 253 5.21 8.47 1.70
CA GLY A 253 4.67 8.02 2.99
C GLY A 253 4.35 6.52 3.07
N ARG A 254 4.91 5.70 2.19
CA ARG A 254 4.73 4.23 2.17
C ARG A 254 5.91 3.52 2.82
N SER A 255 5.69 2.27 3.23
CA SER A 255 6.74 1.42 3.80
C SER A 255 7.88 1.17 2.82
N SER A 256 9.11 1.15 3.36
CA SER A 256 10.32 0.76 2.63
C SER A 256 10.28 -0.73 2.23
N LEU A 257 11.01 -1.08 1.20
CA LEU A 257 11.26 -2.48 0.79
C LEU A 257 12.57 -3.04 1.37
N THR A 258 13.33 -2.23 2.11
CA THR A 258 14.61 -2.61 2.70
C THR A 258 14.73 -2.13 4.15
N GLU A 259 15.40 -2.91 5.01
CA GLU A 259 15.66 -2.51 6.40
C GLU A 259 16.64 -1.33 6.55
N SER A 260 17.34 -0.96 5.47
CA SER A 260 18.31 0.14 5.49
C SER A 260 17.68 1.53 5.32
N LEU A 261 16.38 1.62 5.09
CA LEU A 261 15.59 2.85 4.90
C LEU A 261 14.23 2.74 5.57
N GLY A 262 13.65 3.86 5.98
CA GLY A 262 12.34 3.92 6.62
C GLY A 262 12.39 3.74 8.14
N LEU A 263 11.24 3.90 8.77
CA LEU A 263 11.07 3.85 10.24
C LEU A 263 10.34 2.60 10.71
N GLU A 264 10.12 1.64 9.82
CA GLU A 264 9.43 0.40 10.16
C GLU A 264 10.19 -0.35 11.26
N PRO A 265 9.48 -0.89 12.27
CA PRO A 265 10.12 -1.69 13.30
C PRO A 265 10.73 -2.95 12.71
N SER A 266 11.91 -3.35 13.20
CA SER A 266 12.56 -4.58 12.75
C SER A 266 11.71 -5.80 13.11
N ASP A 267 11.38 -6.61 12.13
CA ASP A 267 10.63 -7.86 12.26
C ASP A 267 11.43 -9.10 11.78
N LEU A 268 12.77 -8.98 11.84
CA LEU A 268 13.72 -10.00 11.39
C LEU A 268 14.46 -10.63 12.57
N VAL A 269 14.66 -11.95 12.49
CA VAL A 269 15.51 -12.72 13.41
C VAL A 269 16.39 -13.69 12.62
N VAL A 270 17.61 -13.92 13.11
CA VAL A 270 18.57 -14.84 12.50
C VAL A 270 18.68 -16.10 13.37
N ILE A 271 18.66 -17.26 12.74
CA ILE A 271 18.88 -18.56 13.36
C ILE A 271 20.21 -19.13 12.85
N GLU A 272 21.16 -19.30 13.73
CA GLU A 272 22.49 -19.84 13.41
C GLU A 272 22.51 -21.37 13.26
N THR A 273 23.59 -21.90 12.71
CA THR A 273 23.74 -23.35 12.42
C THR A 273 23.71 -24.25 13.66
N ASP A 274 23.90 -23.71 14.86
CA ASP A 274 23.76 -24.41 16.15
C ASP A 274 22.39 -24.23 16.80
N GLY A 275 21.50 -23.43 16.19
CA GLY A 275 20.18 -23.11 16.71
C GLY A 275 20.13 -21.89 17.64
N THR A 276 21.25 -21.19 17.86
CA THR A 276 21.23 -19.92 18.60
C THR A 276 20.54 -18.83 17.79
N LEU A 277 19.89 -17.90 18.51
CA LEU A 277 19.08 -16.82 17.93
C LEU A 277 19.85 -15.50 17.99
N GLU A 278 19.94 -14.83 16.88
CA GLU A 278 20.64 -13.56 16.71
C GLU A 278 19.70 -12.48 16.19
N GLN A 279 20.01 -11.21 16.42
CA GLN A 279 19.18 -10.06 16.06
C GLN A 279 19.17 -9.82 14.54
N ALA A 280 20.34 -9.53 13.95
CA ALA A 280 20.57 -9.33 12.51
C ALA A 280 22.03 -9.53 12.18
N ASP A 281 22.30 -10.09 11.01
CA ASP A 281 23.65 -10.35 10.53
C ASP A 281 24.52 -9.09 10.40
N SER A 282 23.91 -7.96 10.00
CA SER A 282 24.60 -6.70 9.87
C SER A 282 25.33 -6.26 11.15
N LEU A 283 24.85 -6.67 12.32
CA LEU A 283 25.47 -6.36 13.61
C LEU A 283 26.83 -7.02 13.81
N LYS A 284 27.19 -8.05 13.04
CA LYS A 284 28.53 -8.67 13.06
C LYS A 284 29.64 -7.67 12.73
N THR A 285 29.30 -6.53 12.16
CA THR A 285 30.27 -5.46 11.86
C THR A 285 30.57 -4.56 13.06
N ALA A 286 29.72 -4.56 14.11
CA ALA A 286 29.86 -3.62 15.23
C ALA A 286 30.93 -4.04 16.24
N PHE A 287 30.78 -5.19 16.87
CA PHE A 287 31.73 -5.77 17.83
C PHE A 287 31.49 -7.29 17.94
N ASP A 288 32.45 -7.99 18.53
CA ASP A 288 32.36 -9.45 18.71
C ASP A 288 31.17 -9.82 19.60
N GLY A 289 30.28 -10.67 19.10
CA GLY A 289 29.03 -11.07 19.76
C GLY A 289 27.88 -10.04 19.70
N ALA A 290 28.00 -8.94 18.94
CA ALA A 290 26.95 -7.91 18.86
C ALA A 290 25.56 -8.42 18.45
N PRO A 291 25.40 -9.39 17.53
CA PRO A 291 24.09 -9.92 17.16
C PRO A 291 23.51 -10.90 18.20
N ALA A 292 24.28 -11.43 19.13
CA ALA A 292 23.86 -12.50 20.02
C ALA A 292 22.73 -12.06 20.97
N THR A 293 21.74 -12.93 21.16
CA THR A 293 20.66 -12.73 22.15
C THR A 293 20.87 -13.57 23.41
N GLY A 294 21.72 -14.59 23.34
CA GLY A 294 21.88 -15.60 24.41
C GLY A 294 20.76 -16.65 24.43
N LEU A 295 19.84 -16.61 23.45
CA LEU A 295 18.68 -17.50 23.32
C LEU A 295 18.90 -18.51 22.19
N ASP A 296 18.13 -19.62 22.20
CA ASP A 296 18.18 -20.68 21.18
C ASP A 296 16.78 -21.23 20.86
N VAL A 297 16.63 -21.92 19.72
CA VAL A 297 15.35 -22.51 19.29
C VAL A 297 14.87 -23.69 20.11
N PHE A 298 15.72 -24.28 20.97
CA PHE A 298 15.40 -25.50 21.70
C PHE A 298 14.64 -25.19 23.00
N THR A 299 14.99 -24.09 23.65
CA THR A 299 14.49 -23.73 24.99
C THR A 299 13.68 -22.43 25.01
N HIS A 300 13.75 -21.60 23.96
CA HIS A 300 13.12 -20.29 23.92
C HIS A 300 12.15 -20.14 22.74
N THR A 301 11.18 -19.27 22.92
CA THR A 301 10.22 -18.85 21.89
C THR A 301 10.73 -17.61 21.14
N PHE A 302 10.20 -17.35 19.94
CA PHE A 302 10.49 -16.09 19.25
C PHE A 302 9.92 -14.85 19.96
N ASP A 303 8.88 -15.02 20.77
CA ASP A 303 8.36 -13.94 21.61
C ASP A 303 9.34 -13.49 22.71
N GLU A 304 10.12 -14.42 23.25
CA GLU A 304 11.20 -14.08 24.19
C GLU A 304 12.32 -13.33 23.48
N VAL A 305 12.66 -13.73 22.25
CA VAL A 305 13.64 -13.00 21.43
C VAL A 305 13.13 -11.59 21.08
N ALA A 306 11.86 -11.44 20.74
CA ALA A 306 11.28 -10.13 20.43
C ALA A 306 11.30 -9.17 21.63
N ARG A 307 11.36 -9.70 22.87
CA ARG A 307 11.52 -8.91 24.10
C ARG A 307 12.99 -8.65 24.47
N HIS A 308 13.93 -9.18 23.71
CA HIS A 308 15.35 -8.91 23.97
C HIS A 308 15.64 -7.41 23.83
N PRO A 309 16.42 -6.78 24.75
CA PRO A 309 16.67 -5.34 24.71
C PRO A 309 17.19 -4.81 23.36
N GLY A 310 18.06 -5.56 22.68
CA GLY A 310 18.58 -5.21 21.36
C GLY A 310 17.48 -5.21 20.28
N MET A 311 16.50 -6.14 20.35
CA MET A 311 15.36 -6.15 19.44
C MET A 311 14.45 -4.95 19.69
N LEU A 312 14.12 -4.69 20.96
CA LEU A 312 13.30 -3.53 21.35
C LEU A 312 13.95 -2.20 20.94
N ALA A 313 15.27 -2.08 21.04
CA ALA A 313 16.00 -0.89 20.59
C ALA A 313 15.81 -0.62 19.08
N ARG A 314 15.71 -1.67 18.27
CA ARG A 314 15.50 -1.59 16.81
C ARG A 314 14.04 -1.38 16.40
N GLN A 315 13.11 -1.36 17.35
CA GLN A 315 11.68 -1.21 17.13
C GLN A 315 11.14 0.13 17.65
N GLN A 316 12.02 1.05 18.05
CA GLN A 316 11.63 2.33 18.66
C GLN A 316 11.21 3.39 17.64
N GLY A 317 11.32 3.11 16.34
CA GLY A 317 11.03 4.09 15.29
C GLY A 317 11.87 5.36 15.49
N ILE A 318 11.26 6.52 15.32
CA ILE A 318 11.96 7.82 15.44
C ILE A 318 12.55 8.08 16.84
N ALA A 319 11.92 7.56 17.89
CA ALA A 319 12.39 7.74 19.27
C ALA A 319 13.75 7.07 19.54
N GLY A 320 14.08 6.00 18.80
CA GLY A 320 15.38 5.30 18.88
C GLY A 320 16.50 5.92 18.06
N LEU A 321 16.27 7.08 17.42
CA LEU A 321 17.28 7.76 16.61
C LEU A 321 18.10 8.78 17.41
N ALA A 322 19.28 9.10 16.89
CA ALA A 322 20.09 10.23 17.35
C ALA A 322 19.29 11.55 17.29
N GLU A 323 19.63 12.50 18.14
CA GLU A 323 18.91 13.80 18.21
C GLU A 323 18.94 14.51 16.86
N GLU A 324 20.08 14.53 16.18
CA GLU A 324 20.25 15.13 14.86
C GLU A 324 19.36 14.47 13.79
N CYS A 325 19.11 13.16 13.94
CA CYS A 325 18.22 12.43 13.02
C CYS A 325 16.74 12.78 13.24
N ARG A 326 16.33 13.07 14.47
CA ARG A 326 14.91 13.35 14.81
C ARG A 326 14.40 14.64 14.15
N VAL A 327 15.30 15.61 13.94
CA VAL A 327 14.98 16.90 13.30
C VAL A 327 15.39 16.93 11.81
N CYS A 328 15.85 15.82 11.25
CA CYS A 328 16.33 15.74 9.88
C CYS A 328 15.17 15.73 8.87
N PRO A 329 15.22 16.57 7.81
CA PRO A 329 14.12 16.67 6.83
C PRO A 329 13.86 15.39 6.02
N VAL A 330 14.77 14.42 6.02
CA VAL A 330 14.61 13.13 5.34
C VAL A 330 14.46 11.97 6.30
N VAL A 331 14.21 12.22 7.60
CA VAL A 331 14.16 11.16 8.63
C VAL A 331 13.16 10.06 8.31
N ARG A 332 11.99 10.39 7.77
CA ARG A 332 10.95 9.42 7.42
C ARG A 332 11.39 8.46 6.33
N SER A 333 12.11 8.96 5.35
CA SER A 333 12.66 8.12 4.26
C SER A 333 13.96 7.44 4.66
N CYS A 334 14.84 8.12 5.41
CA CYS A 334 16.12 7.59 5.83
C CYS A 334 16.01 6.59 7.00
N GLY A 335 15.15 6.88 7.99
CA GLY A 335 15.04 6.08 9.22
C GLY A 335 16.33 5.95 10.03
N GLY A 336 17.32 6.82 9.79
CA GLY A 336 18.66 6.74 10.36
C GLY A 336 19.58 5.71 9.68
N GLY A 337 19.20 5.14 8.54
CA GLY A 337 19.96 4.12 7.82
C GLY A 337 19.98 2.76 8.52
N LEU A 338 20.74 1.81 7.97
CA LEU A 338 20.91 0.49 8.56
C LEU A 338 21.45 0.59 9.99
N TYR A 339 20.85 -0.12 10.93
CA TYR A 339 21.14 0.02 12.36
C TYR A 339 22.63 -0.19 12.69
N ALA A 340 23.29 -1.18 12.08
CA ALA A 340 24.73 -1.42 12.24
C ALA A 340 25.60 -0.23 11.83
N HIS A 341 25.19 0.55 10.84
CA HIS A 341 25.92 1.72 10.37
C HIS A 341 25.95 2.90 11.37
N ARG A 342 25.19 2.80 12.47
CA ARG A 342 25.15 3.80 13.54
C ARG A 342 26.19 3.53 14.63
N TYR A 343 26.79 2.33 14.64
CA TYR A 343 27.67 1.91 15.72
C TYR A 343 28.92 2.74 15.82
N ARG A 344 29.26 3.12 17.06
CA ARG A 344 30.52 3.77 17.47
C ARG A 344 30.90 3.32 18.87
N THR A 345 32.15 2.94 19.06
CA THR A 345 32.67 2.63 20.40
C THR A 345 32.43 3.81 21.34
N GLY A 346 31.92 3.55 22.54
CA GLY A 346 31.62 4.56 23.56
C GLY A 346 30.21 5.15 23.50
N SER A 347 29.61 5.31 22.32
CA SER A 347 28.23 5.82 22.17
C SER A 347 27.24 4.78 21.62
N GLY A 348 27.71 3.56 21.26
CA GLY A 348 26.85 2.49 20.76
C GLY A 348 26.14 2.84 19.44
N PHE A 349 24.83 2.64 19.39
CA PHE A 349 24.00 2.85 18.20
C PHE A 349 23.22 4.17 18.20
N THR A 350 23.49 5.07 19.13
CA THR A 350 22.81 6.37 19.28
C THR A 350 23.41 7.46 18.41
N ASN A 351 24.01 7.10 17.28
CA ASN A 351 24.62 8.01 16.32
C ASN A 351 23.83 8.01 15.00
N PRO A 352 23.96 9.07 14.18
CA PRO A 352 23.58 9.00 12.77
C PRO A 352 24.34 7.87 12.05
N SER A 353 23.79 7.39 10.94
CA SER A 353 24.52 6.43 10.09
C SER A 353 25.86 6.99 9.63
N VAL A 354 26.89 6.17 9.52
CA VAL A 354 28.18 6.56 8.91
C VAL A 354 28.02 7.00 7.44
N TYR A 355 26.86 6.64 6.83
CA TYR A 355 26.43 7.08 5.49
C TYR A 355 25.44 8.25 5.53
N CYS A 356 25.31 8.97 6.63
CA CYS A 356 24.28 10.03 6.78
C CYS A 356 24.28 11.02 5.62
N GLY A 357 25.45 11.53 5.23
CA GLY A 357 25.57 12.46 4.09
C GLY A 357 25.16 11.84 2.76
N ASP A 358 25.54 10.57 2.52
CA ASP A 358 25.16 9.84 1.31
C ASP A 358 23.65 9.59 1.26
N LEU A 359 23.06 9.13 2.35
CA LEU A 359 21.62 8.86 2.40
C LEU A 359 20.78 10.14 2.22
N MET A 360 21.19 11.24 2.87
CA MET A 360 20.53 12.53 2.67
C MET A 360 20.58 12.97 1.21
N ARG A 361 21.77 12.92 0.58
CA ARG A 361 21.97 13.32 -0.81
C ARG A 361 21.25 12.40 -1.78
N LEU A 362 21.24 11.07 -1.54
CA LEU A 362 20.50 10.11 -2.37
C LEU A 362 19.00 10.40 -2.35
N ILE A 363 18.42 10.53 -1.15
CA ILE A 363 16.98 10.74 -0.96
C ILE A 363 16.56 12.08 -1.57
N THR A 364 17.29 13.17 -1.27
CA THR A 364 16.99 14.48 -1.86
C THR A 364 17.24 14.49 -3.37
N GLY A 365 18.31 13.85 -3.82
CA GLY A 365 18.65 13.75 -5.25
C GLY A 365 17.60 12.98 -6.06
N ILE A 366 17.04 11.89 -5.53
CA ILE A 366 15.93 11.16 -6.17
C ILE A 366 14.66 12.02 -6.12
N ARG A 367 14.32 12.60 -4.96
CA ARG A 367 13.17 13.50 -4.84
C ARG A 367 13.22 14.62 -5.90
N ASP A 368 14.36 15.27 -6.07
CA ASP A 368 14.52 16.41 -6.99
C ASP A 368 14.44 15.97 -8.47
N ARG A 369 14.86 14.73 -8.78
CA ARG A 369 14.76 14.11 -10.12
C ARG A 369 13.38 13.58 -10.44
N THR A 370 12.67 13.10 -9.44
CA THR A 370 11.30 12.58 -9.57
C THR A 370 10.24 13.65 -9.31
N ALA A 371 10.65 14.80 -8.78
CA ALA A 371 9.81 15.99 -8.81
C ALA A 371 9.44 16.27 -10.29
N PRO A 372 8.18 16.44 -10.63
CA PRO A 372 7.81 16.75 -12.01
C PRO A 372 8.67 17.92 -12.47
N THR A 373 9.43 17.72 -13.55
CA THR A 373 10.26 18.77 -14.16
C THR A 373 9.32 19.92 -14.45
N ARG A 374 9.41 21.00 -13.69
CA ARG A 374 8.80 22.26 -14.09
C ARG A 374 9.51 22.68 -15.39
N VAL A 375 8.99 22.23 -16.52
CA VAL A 375 9.09 23.01 -17.74
C VAL A 375 8.48 24.35 -17.36
N PRO A 376 9.09 25.49 -17.66
CA PRO A 376 8.40 26.77 -17.58
C PRO A 376 7.44 26.84 -18.78
N GLU A 377 6.42 26.05 -18.81
CA GLU A 377 5.13 26.34 -19.35
C GLU A 377 4.45 27.23 -18.31
N ASP A 378 3.70 28.23 -18.75
CA ASP A 378 2.81 28.98 -17.87
C ASP A 378 2.18 28.00 -16.89
N PRO A 379 2.23 28.25 -15.56
CA PRO A 379 1.74 27.29 -14.60
C PRO A 379 0.36 26.86 -15.09
N PRO A 380 0.06 25.55 -15.18
CA PRO A 380 -1.30 25.11 -15.47
C PRO A 380 -2.19 25.92 -14.51
N PRO A 381 -3.31 26.46 -14.96
CA PRO A 381 -4.16 27.25 -14.09
C PRO A 381 -4.32 26.46 -12.80
N ALA A 382 -3.94 27.06 -11.66
CA ALA A 382 -4.00 26.39 -10.37
C ALA A 382 -5.35 25.71 -10.31
N PRO A 383 -5.44 24.42 -9.91
CA PRO A 383 -6.70 23.70 -9.89
C PRO A 383 -7.72 24.64 -9.29
N ALA A 384 -8.81 24.91 -10.01
CA ALA A 384 -9.68 26.08 -9.75
C ALA A 384 -9.99 26.08 -8.25
N ALA A 385 -9.34 26.99 -7.54
CA ALA A 385 -9.43 27.04 -6.08
C ALA A 385 -10.92 27.11 -5.78
N LEU A 386 -11.42 26.18 -4.96
CA LEU A 386 -12.80 26.21 -4.51
C LEU A 386 -13.11 27.65 -4.05
N ALA A 387 -14.17 28.25 -4.58
CA ALA A 387 -14.56 29.58 -4.15
C ALA A 387 -14.74 29.59 -2.62
N GLU A 388 -14.39 30.70 -1.98
CA GLU A 388 -14.43 30.83 -0.52
C GLU A 388 -15.76 30.41 0.07
N GLU A 389 -16.87 30.79 -0.61
CA GLU A 389 -18.24 30.43 -0.24
C GLU A 389 -18.47 28.91 -0.28
N HIS A 390 -17.95 28.22 -1.33
CA HIS A 390 -18.06 26.77 -1.44
C HIS A 390 -17.27 26.04 -0.36
N LEU A 391 -16.10 26.57 -0.01
CA LEU A 391 -15.31 26.03 1.08
C LEU A 391 -16.03 26.15 2.42
N ALA A 392 -16.67 27.31 2.68
CA ALA A 392 -17.46 27.54 3.89
C ALA A 392 -18.66 26.57 3.97
N GLU A 393 -19.39 26.36 2.85
CA GLU A 393 -20.48 25.38 2.80
C GLU A 393 -20.00 23.95 3.09
N LEU A 394 -18.86 23.56 2.54
CA LEU A 394 -18.26 22.24 2.81
C LEU A 394 -17.84 22.12 4.27
N ALA A 395 -17.17 23.13 4.81
CA ALA A 395 -16.72 23.15 6.19
C ALA A 395 -17.88 23.06 7.21
N ALA A 396 -19.04 23.66 6.89
CA ALA A 396 -20.25 23.55 7.67
C ALA A 396 -20.89 22.14 7.66
N GLY A 397 -20.36 21.21 6.83
CA GLY A 397 -20.84 19.83 6.73
C GLY A 397 -21.90 19.60 5.67
N PHE A 398 -22.46 20.61 5.04
CA PHE A 398 -23.53 20.44 4.05
C PHE A 398 -22.99 20.27 2.61
N GLY A 399 -22.45 21.33 2.01
CA GLY A 399 -22.00 21.36 0.63
C GLY A 399 -23.16 21.38 -0.37
N GLY A 400 -23.44 22.55 -0.94
CA GLY A 400 -24.47 22.71 -1.96
C GLY A 400 -24.05 22.12 -3.32
N THR A 401 -24.94 22.24 -4.31
CA THR A 401 -24.74 21.72 -5.66
C THR A 401 -23.43 22.21 -6.28
N GLU A 402 -23.15 23.51 -6.24
CA GLU A 402 -21.97 24.09 -6.89
C GLU A 402 -20.67 23.76 -6.16
N ALA A 403 -20.69 23.74 -4.82
CA ALA A 403 -19.54 23.31 -4.04
C ALA A 403 -19.12 21.87 -4.37
N VAL A 404 -20.08 20.95 -4.43
CA VAL A 404 -19.81 19.54 -4.76
C VAL A 404 -19.46 19.34 -6.24
N ARG A 405 -20.09 20.07 -7.16
CA ARG A 405 -19.68 20.09 -8.58
C ARG A 405 -18.26 20.60 -8.77
N GLY A 406 -17.85 21.59 -7.95
CA GLY A 406 -16.45 22.03 -7.93
C GLY A 406 -15.49 20.90 -7.59
N LEU A 407 -15.80 20.11 -6.55
CA LEU A 407 -15.03 18.91 -6.21
C LEU A 407 -15.04 17.89 -7.35
N ALA A 408 -16.20 17.63 -7.96
CA ALA A 408 -16.32 16.67 -9.07
C ALA A 408 -15.47 17.08 -10.28
N ARG A 409 -15.46 18.38 -10.66
CA ARG A 409 -14.59 18.89 -11.73
C ARG A 409 -13.13 18.67 -11.43
N ALA A 410 -12.67 18.99 -10.21
CA ALA A 410 -11.29 18.77 -9.80
C ALA A 410 -10.91 17.28 -9.84
N GLN A 411 -11.84 16.37 -9.53
CA GLN A 411 -11.61 14.93 -9.64
C GLN A 411 -11.51 14.45 -11.09
N LEU A 412 -12.22 15.08 -12.03
CA LEU A 412 -12.08 14.80 -13.48
C LEU A 412 -10.72 15.26 -14.00
N GLU A 413 -10.25 16.45 -13.61
CA GLU A 413 -8.91 16.94 -13.95
C GLU A 413 -7.83 16.00 -13.41
N LEU A 414 -7.93 15.60 -12.13
CA LEU A 414 -7.04 14.60 -11.54
C LEU A 414 -7.11 13.26 -12.28
N GLY A 415 -8.29 12.84 -12.74
CA GLY A 415 -8.48 11.66 -13.57
C GLY A 415 -7.71 11.72 -14.88
N ARG A 416 -7.70 12.88 -15.57
CA ARG A 416 -6.91 13.11 -16.78
C ARG A 416 -5.41 13.01 -16.51
N GLU A 417 -4.92 13.65 -15.46
CA GLU A 417 -3.52 13.57 -15.05
C GLU A 417 -3.08 12.13 -14.77
N LEU A 418 -3.93 11.35 -14.11
CA LEU A 418 -3.66 9.94 -13.86
C LEU A 418 -3.64 9.11 -15.13
N LEU A 419 -4.51 9.38 -16.12
CA LEU A 419 -4.45 8.71 -17.43
C LEU A 419 -3.14 9.01 -18.15
N VAL A 420 -2.67 10.27 -18.15
CA VAL A 420 -1.36 10.66 -18.70
C VAL A 420 -0.24 9.89 -18.03
N ALA A 421 -0.28 9.78 -16.69
CA ALA A 421 0.72 9.05 -15.94
C ALA A 421 0.72 7.55 -16.28
N VAL A 422 -0.46 6.93 -16.38
CA VAL A 422 -0.61 5.52 -16.80
C VAL A 422 -0.12 5.33 -18.22
N TRP A 423 -0.47 6.24 -19.16
CA TRP A 423 0.01 6.20 -20.53
C TRP A 423 1.53 6.21 -20.60
N ARG A 424 2.21 7.11 -19.89
CA ARG A 424 3.68 7.18 -19.84
C ARG A 424 4.30 5.87 -19.36
N HIS A 425 3.63 5.14 -18.50
CA HIS A 425 4.03 3.81 -18.02
C HIS A 425 3.82 2.71 -19.06
N ALA A 426 2.79 2.86 -19.93
CA ALA A 426 2.35 1.86 -20.92
C ALA A 426 2.84 2.14 -22.35
N ALA A 427 3.61 3.21 -22.59
CA ALA A 427 3.91 3.78 -23.91
C ALA A 427 4.60 2.83 -24.92
N GLN A 428 5.13 1.69 -24.48
CA GLN A 428 5.78 0.69 -25.34
C GLN A 428 4.79 -0.34 -25.93
N SER A 429 3.52 -0.32 -25.54
CA SER A 429 2.50 -1.24 -26.04
C SER A 429 1.73 -0.62 -27.19
N GLU A 430 1.70 -1.28 -28.38
CA GLU A 430 0.91 -0.81 -29.54
C GLU A 430 -0.57 -0.62 -29.19
N ARG A 431 -1.14 -1.49 -28.33
CA ARG A 431 -2.51 -1.37 -27.86
C ARG A 431 -2.70 -0.12 -27.00
N ALA A 432 -1.79 0.15 -26.10
CA ALA A 432 -1.85 1.34 -25.25
C ALA A 432 -1.69 2.62 -26.10
N ALA A 433 -0.85 2.59 -27.14
CA ALA A 433 -0.69 3.69 -28.08
C ALA A 433 -1.99 4.00 -28.81
N ALA A 434 -2.63 2.99 -29.40
CA ALA A 434 -3.92 3.17 -30.10
C ALA A 434 -5.04 3.63 -29.15
N ALA A 435 -5.10 3.07 -27.94
CA ALA A 435 -6.07 3.49 -26.94
C ALA A 435 -5.86 4.95 -26.50
N TRP A 436 -4.61 5.37 -26.33
CA TRP A 436 -4.25 6.75 -25.95
C TRP A 436 -4.58 7.74 -27.06
N GLU A 437 -4.28 7.42 -28.32
CA GLU A 437 -4.62 8.25 -29.47
C GLU A 437 -6.14 8.49 -29.54
N LEU A 438 -6.94 7.42 -29.34
CA LEU A 438 -8.39 7.52 -29.29
C LEU A 438 -8.87 8.34 -28.08
N VAL A 439 -8.30 8.15 -26.90
CA VAL A 439 -8.64 8.96 -25.71
C VAL A 439 -8.38 10.45 -25.96
N THR A 440 -7.23 10.81 -26.54
CA THR A 440 -6.89 12.20 -26.82
C THR A 440 -7.79 12.81 -27.93
N GLU A 441 -8.13 12.02 -28.92
CA GLU A 441 -9.13 12.44 -29.96
C GLU A 441 -10.50 12.71 -29.33
N LEU A 442 -10.97 11.80 -28.46
CA LEU A 442 -12.27 11.94 -27.83
C LEU A 442 -12.29 13.11 -26.83
N ASP A 443 -11.22 13.33 -26.08
CA ASP A 443 -11.13 14.45 -25.15
C ASP A 443 -11.20 15.80 -25.89
N ALA A 444 -10.63 15.88 -27.08
CA ALA A 444 -10.69 17.07 -27.90
C ALA A 444 -12.04 17.27 -28.62
N ALA A 445 -12.70 16.18 -29.08
CA ALA A 445 -13.86 16.24 -29.94
C ALA A 445 -15.21 16.10 -29.21
N VAL A 446 -15.27 15.27 -28.17
CA VAL A 446 -16.48 14.91 -27.40
C VAL A 446 -16.10 14.69 -25.92
N PRO A 447 -15.58 15.72 -25.23
CA PRO A 447 -15.02 15.56 -23.85
C PRO A 447 -16.03 14.98 -22.88
N GLU A 448 -17.32 15.24 -23.03
CA GLU A 448 -18.37 14.70 -22.16
C GLU A 448 -18.48 13.18 -22.20
N ALA A 449 -18.09 12.54 -23.30
CA ALA A 449 -18.09 11.08 -23.42
C ALA A 449 -16.94 10.48 -22.58
N LEU A 450 -15.77 11.12 -22.59
CA LEU A 450 -14.65 10.73 -21.75
C LEU A 450 -14.92 11.06 -20.27
N ASP A 451 -15.46 12.24 -19.98
CA ASP A 451 -15.82 12.67 -18.63
C ASP A 451 -16.76 11.68 -17.94
N ALA A 452 -17.76 11.17 -18.69
CA ALA A 452 -18.69 10.19 -18.16
C ALA A 452 -17.98 8.88 -17.71
N VAL A 453 -16.86 8.51 -18.36
CA VAL A 453 -16.07 7.33 -17.99
C VAL A 453 -15.07 7.66 -16.88
N LEU A 454 -14.46 8.85 -16.90
CA LEU A 454 -13.56 9.31 -15.84
C LEU A 454 -14.28 9.56 -14.52
N ALA A 455 -15.54 10.01 -14.57
CA ALA A 455 -16.40 10.16 -13.39
C ALA A 455 -16.76 8.82 -12.72
N HIS A 456 -16.50 7.68 -13.37
CA HIS A 456 -16.68 6.37 -12.72
C HIS A 456 -15.66 6.20 -11.59
N PRO A 457 -16.10 6.03 -10.36
CA PRO A 457 -15.20 6.04 -9.18
C PRO A 457 -14.01 5.09 -9.28
N TYR A 458 -14.19 3.94 -9.90
CA TYR A 458 -13.18 2.90 -9.97
C TYR A 458 -12.20 3.05 -11.14
N THR A 459 -12.41 3.99 -12.04
CA THR A 459 -11.40 4.38 -13.04
C THR A 459 -10.15 4.94 -12.37
N ARG A 460 -10.32 5.81 -11.37
CA ARG A 460 -9.19 6.33 -10.57
C ARG A 460 -8.51 5.23 -9.77
N VAL A 461 -9.27 4.32 -9.15
CA VAL A 461 -8.70 3.18 -8.41
C VAL A 461 -7.85 2.30 -9.32
N TRP A 462 -8.34 1.98 -10.52
CA TRP A 462 -7.56 1.27 -11.52
C TRP A 462 -6.26 2.00 -11.89
N ALA A 463 -6.33 3.29 -12.20
CA ALA A 463 -5.16 4.08 -12.59
C ALA A 463 -4.09 4.10 -11.50
N LEU A 464 -4.48 4.33 -10.24
CA LEU A 464 -3.56 4.30 -9.10
C LEU A 464 -2.93 2.92 -8.90
N ARG A 465 -3.69 1.83 -9.03
CA ARG A 465 -3.14 0.46 -8.96
C ARG A 465 -2.15 0.16 -10.07
N CYS A 466 -2.39 0.67 -11.29
CA CYS A 466 -1.42 0.58 -12.39
C CYS A 466 -0.12 1.29 -12.05
N LEU A 467 -0.20 2.51 -11.53
CA LEU A 467 0.97 3.30 -11.12
C LEU A 467 1.70 2.70 -9.90
N GLU A 468 0.98 1.98 -9.06
CA GLU A 468 1.51 1.26 -7.91
C GLU A 468 2.07 -0.12 -8.25
N ALA A 469 1.93 -0.58 -9.50
CA ALA A 469 2.22 -1.96 -9.94
C ALA A 469 1.54 -3.00 -9.01
N ALA A 470 0.30 -2.73 -8.59
CA ALA A 470 -0.43 -3.60 -7.67
C ALA A 470 -0.81 -4.93 -8.35
N PRO A 471 -0.81 -6.06 -7.62
CA PRO A 471 -1.25 -7.34 -8.17
C PRO A 471 -2.66 -7.24 -8.78
N GLY A 472 -2.83 -7.74 -10.00
CA GLY A 472 -4.10 -7.72 -10.73
C GLY A 472 -4.44 -6.40 -11.43
N ALA A 473 -3.63 -5.34 -11.30
CA ALA A 473 -3.76 -4.16 -12.12
C ALA A 473 -3.14 -4.42 -13.50
N ASP A 474 -3.87 -4.06 -14.55
CA ASP A 474 -3.46 -4.26 -15.93
C ASP A 474 -3.60 -2.96 -16.72
N LEU A 475 -2.54 -2.54 -17.37
CA LEU A 475 -2.47 -1.38 -18.26
C LEU A 475 -3.47 -1.44 -19.44
N GLY A 476 -3.96 -2.62 -19.78
CA GLY A 476 -5.03 -2.81 -20.78
C GLY A 476 -6.37 -2.15 -20.41
N GLY A 477 -6.57 -1.74 -19.15
CA GLY A 477 -7.72 -0.92 -18.74
C GLY A 477 -7.82 0.43 -19.45
N LEU A 478 -6.71 0.97 -19.99
CA LEU A 478 -6.75 2.15 -20.85
C LEU A 478 -7.60 1.92 -22.12
N ALA A 479 -7.48 0.73 -22.72
CA ALA A 479 -8.30 0.37 -23.89
C ALA A 479 -9.77 0.16 -23.53
N GLU A 480 -10.08 -0.34 -22.32
CA GLU A 480 -11.45 -0.45 -21.81
C GLU A 480 -12.10 0.92 -21.62
N ILE A 481 -11.35 1.89 -21.10
CA ILE A 481 -11.77 3.30 -20.97
C ILE A 481 -12.02 3.91 -22.35
N ALA A 482 -11.06 3.76 -23.28
CA ALA A 482 -11.19 4.24 -24.65
C ALA A 482 -12.41 3.64 -25.35
N ALA A 483 -12.64 2.33 -25.23
CA ALA A 483 -13.80 1.67 -25.80
C ALA A 483 -15.12 2.19 -25.23
N ALA A 484 -15.21 2.30 -23.90
CA ALA A 484 -16.41 2.82 -23.23
C ALA A 484 -16.70 4.28 -23.62
N ALA A 485 -15.68 5.12 -23.73
CA ALA A 485 -15.81 6.51 -24.19
C ALA A 485 -16.20 6.59 -25.67
N ALA A 486 -15.59 5.76 -26.53
CA ALA A 486 -15.95 5.68 -27.96
C ALA A 486 -17.41 5.27 -28.17
N LEU A 487 -17.89 4.27 -27.44
CA LEU A 487 -19.29 3.84 -27.44
C LEU A 487 -20.23 4.99 -27.05
N ARG A 488 -19.86 5.75 -26.00
CA ARG A 488 -20.64 6.91 -25.55
C ARG A 488 -20.63 8.07 -26.54
N ALA A 489 -19.53 8.22 -27.28
CA ALA A 489 -19.41 9.21 -28.34
C ALA A 489 -20.08 8.77 -29.65
N GLY A 490 -20.71 7.58 -29.70
CA GLY A 490 -21.36 7.05 -30.90
C GLY A 490 -20.38 6.68 -32.02
N ARG A 491 -19.12 6.36 -31.68
CA ARG A 491 -18.11 5.97 -32.67
C ARG A 491 -18.30 4.51 -33.09
N ASP A 492 -18.10 4.26 -34.39
CA ASP A 492 -18.18 2.95 -35.02
C ASP A 492 -16.80 2.32 -35.29
N THR A 493 -15.73 2.93 -34.79
CA THR A 493 -14.35 2.43 -34.91
C THR A 493 -14.12 1.26 -33.94
N PRO A 494 -13.61 0.11 -34.43
CA PRO A 494 -13.30 -1.02 -33.58
C PRO A 494 -12.17 -0.71 -32.57
N VAL A 495 -12.42 -0.94 -31.31
CA VAL A 495 -11.44 -0.79 -30.23
C VAL A 495 -11.05 -2.17 -29.68
N ARG A 496 -9.76 -2.51 -29.68
CA ARG A 496 -9.27 -3.77 -29.11
C ARG A 496 -9.10 -3.65 -27.60
N VAL A 497 -9.80 -4.50 -26.87
CA VAL A 497 -9.80 -4.54 -25.40
C VAL A 497 -9.37 -5.92 -24.90
N PRO A 498 -8.76 -6.02 -23.72
CA PRO A 498 -8.39 -7.32 -23.16
C PRO A 498 -9.62 -8.12 -22.73
N VAL A 499 -9.54 -9.45 -22.83
CA VAL A 499 -10.50 -10.38 -22.23
C VAL A 499 -9.93 -10.92 -20.93
N ARG A 500 -10.66 -10.76 -19.81
CA ARG A 500 -10.21 -11.20 -18.48
C ARG A 500 -11.33 -11.94 -17.76
N GLY A 501 -10.99 -13.11 -17.19
CA GLY A 501 -12.00 -13.97 -16.56
C GLY A 501 -13.17 -14.30 -17.47
N GLY A 502 -12.93 -14.45 -18.78
CA GLY A 502 -13.96 -14.71 -19.78
C GLY A 502 -14.87 -13.53 -20.09
N ALA A 503 -14.50 -12.30 -19.72
CA ALA A 503 -15.33 -11.10 -19.90
C ALA A 503 -14.55 -9.92 -20.51
N VAL A 504 -15.28 -9.06 -21.23
CA VAL A 504 -14.90 -7.71 -21.65
C VAL A 504 -15.57 -6.73 -20.70
N ARG A 505 -14.77 -5.89 -20.02
CA ARG A 505 -15.26 -4.82 -19.15
C ARG A 505 -15.40 -3.53 -19.96
N LEU A 506 -16.52 -2.86 -19.76
CA LEU A 506 -16.80 -1.53 -20.32
C LEU A 506 -17.22 -0.62 -19.17
N PRO A 507 -16.31 0.17 -18.58
CA PRO A 507 -16.61 1.03 -17.45
C PRO A 507 -17.85 1.89 -17.71
N THR A 508 -18.73 2.01 -16.74
CA THR A 508 -20.02 2.72 -16.80
C THR A 508 -21.13 2.08 -17.66
N LEU A 509 -20.81 1.05 -18.44
CA LEU A 509 -21.78 0.34 -19.27
C LEU A 509 -22.08 -1.06 -18.71
N GLY A 510 -21.06 -1.81 -18.32
CA GLY A 510 -21.19 -3.15 -17.79
C GLY A 510 -20.08 -4.09 -18.26
N ARG A 511 -20.38 -5.39 -18.30
CA ARG A 511 -19.46 -6.43 -18.79
C ARG A 511 -20.14 -7.39 -19.76
N VAL A 512 -19.43 -7.81 -20.80
CA VAL A 512 -19.87 -8.81 -21.76
C VAL A 512 -19.12 -10.10 -21.52
N LEU A 513 -19.83 -11.21 -21.27
CA LEU A 513 -19.24 -12.54 -21.09
C LEU A 513 -19.00 -13.18 -22.46
N VAL A 514 -17.72 -13.39 -22.81
CA VAL A 514 -17.32 -13.95 -24.13
C VAL A 514 -16.94 -15.43 -24.05
N GLY A 515 -16.83 -15.99 -22.86
CA GLY A 515 -16.66 -17.43 -22.60
C GLY A 515 -15.24 -17.96 -22.71
N ALA A 516 -14.33 -17.29 -23.42
CA ALA A 516 -12.91 -17.63 -23.46
C ALA A 516 -12.14 -16.65 -22.57
N ASP A 517 -11.18 -17.13 -21.81
CA ASP A 517 -10.29 -16.26 -21.01
C ASP A 517 -9.00 -15.98 -21.75
N GLY A 518 -8.48 -14.76 -21.61
CA GLY A 518 -7.28 -14.28 -22.27
C GLY A 518 -7.51 -13.84 -23.71
N GLY A 519 -6.50 -13.20 -24.29
CA GLY A 519 -6.56 -12.60 -25.62
C GLY A 519 -7.26 -11.24 -25.65
N GLU A 520 -7.78 -10.90 -26.82
CA GLU A 520 -8.42 -9.61 -27.11
C GLU A 520 -9.82 -9.80 -27.73
N ALA A 521 -10.66 -8.80 -27.50
CA ALA A 521 -11.91 -8.63 -28.19
C ALA A 521 -11.93 -7.27 -28.92
N ALA A 522 -12.60 -7.20 -30.08
CA ALA A 522 -12.89 -5.95 -30.74
C ALA A 522 -14.30 -5.46 -30.34
N VAL A 523 -14.38 -4.25 -29.82
CA VAL A 523 -15.63 -3.57 -29.45
C VAL A 523 -15.92 -2.51 -30.47
N THR A 524 -17.11 -2.55 -31.08
CA THR A 524 -17.50 -1.61 -32.14
C THR A 524 -18.89 -1.06 -31.86
N GLY A 525 -19.02 0.27 -31.84
CA GLY A 525 -20.31 0.95 -31.67
C GLY A 525 -21.18 0.90 -32.92
N GLY A 526 -22.47 1.11 -32.73
CA GLY A 526 -23.45 1.25 -33.78
C GLY A 526 -24.68 2.04 -33.32
N PRO A 527 -25.57 2.42 -34.23
CA PRO A 527 -26.72 3.24 -33.88
C PRO A 527 -27.67 2.58 -32.87
N ASP A 528 -27.85 1.25 -32.98
CA ASP A 528 -28.81 0.50 -32.16
C ASP A 528 -28.14 -0.25 -30.98
N GLY A 529 -26.82 -0.12 -30.81
CA GLY A 529 -26.08 -0.86 -29.82
C GLY A 529 -24.60 -0.97 -30.13
N PHE A 530 -23.98 -2.07 -29.73
CA PHE A 530 -22.57 -2.34 -30.03
C PHE A 530 -22.33 -3.85 -30.25
N THR A 531 -21.19 -4.17 -30.84
CA THR A 531 -20.75 -5.55 -31.07
C THR A 531 -19.46 -5.81 -30.30
N VAL A 532 -19.31 -7.05 -29.82
CA VAL A 532 -18.08 -7.57 -29.24
C VAL A 532 -17.66 -8.81 -30.01
N GLU A 533 -16.53 -8.75 -30.69
CA GLU A 533 -15.96 -9.86 -31.43
C GLU A 533 -14.79 -10.45 -30.64
N ALA A 534 -14.90 -11.72 -30.26
CA ALA A 534 -13.90 -12.44 -29.50
C ALA A 534 -13.84 -13.91 -29.92
N GLY A 535 -12.65 -14.46 -30.14
CA GLY A 535 -12.46 -15.88 -30.50
C GLY A 535 -13.24 -16.33 -31.76
N GLY A 536 -13.49 -15.43 -32.72
CA GLY A 536 -14.27 -15.67 -33.94
C GLY A 536 -15.80 -15.64 -33.73
N ALA A 537 -16.30 -15.39 -32.51
CA ALA A 537 -17.72 -15.17 -32.25
C ALA A 537 -18.03 -13.66 -32.21
N VAL A 538 -19.18 -13.26 -32.74
CA VAL A 538 -19.68 -11.88 -32.70
C VAL A 538 -20.93 -11.83 -31.84
N LEU A 539 -20.85 -11.08 -30.72
CA LEU A 539 -21.97 -10.80 -29.84
C LEU A 539 -22.53 -9.40 -30.20
N ARG A 540 -23.84 -9.31 -30.41
CA ARG A 540 -24.52 -8.03 -30.62
C ARG A 540 -25.35 -7.70 -29.41
N ILE A 541 -25.22 -6.48 -28.90
CA ILE A 541 -25.87 -5.98 -27.70
C ILE A 541 -26.55 -4.66 -28.07
N GLY A 542 -27.87 -4.62 -27.91
CA GLY A 542 -28.67 -3.40 -28.06
C GLY A 542 -28.52 -2.50 -26.82
N TRP A 543 -28.71 -1.18 -27.03
CA TRP A 543 -28.65 -0.22 -25.92
C TRP A 543 -29.68 -0.50 -24.82
N ASP A 544 -30.85 -1.01 -25.20
CA ASP A 544 -31.96 -1.32 -24.30
C ASP A 544 -32.08 -2.81 -23.97
N ASP A 545 -31.07 -3.60 -24.35
CA ASP A 545 -31.09 -5.04 -24.04
C ASP A 545 -31.10 -5.27 -22.53
N PRO A 546 -32.01 -6.10 -22.01
CA PRO A 546 -32.05 -6.43 -20.60
C PRO A 546 -30.85 -7.26 -20.20
N PRO A 547 -30.57 -7.33 -18.89
CA PRO A 547 -29.58 -8.27 -18.36
C PRO A 547 -29.84 -9.69 -18.86
N GLY A 548 -28.79 -10.40 -19.29
CA GLY A 548 -28.88 -11.75 -19.81
C GLY A 548 -27.64 -12.58 -19.43
N GLU A 549 -27.57 -13.82 -19.94
CA GLU A 549 -26.42 -14.70 -19.65
C GLU A 549 -25.08 -14.13 -20.10
N ARG A 550 -25.06 -13.31 -21.16
CA ARG A 550 -23.83 -12.76 -21.73
C ARG A 550 -23.66 -11.24 -21.56
N TRP A 551 -24.73 -10.53 -21.27
CA TRP A 551 -24.69 -9.10 -21.04
C TRP A 551 -25.07 -8.76 -19.61
N HIS A 552 -24.15 -8.18 -18.87
CA HIS A 552 -24.35 -7.70 -17.52
C HIS A 552 -24.20 -6.17 -17.50
N PRO A 553 -25.26 -5.40 -17.84
CA PRO A 553 -25.23 -3.95 -17.74
C PRO A 553 -25.05 -3.49 -16.31
N VAL A 554 -24.55 -2.27 -16.13
CA VAL A 554 -24.61 -1.60 -14.83
C VAL A 554 -26.07 -1.40 -14.43
N ARG A 555 -26.38 -1.64 -13.15
CA ARG A 555 -27.73 -1.46 -12.63
C ARG A 555 -27.91 -0.03 -12.15
N ARG A 556 -29.04 0.60 -12.50
CA ARG A 556 -29.38 1.93 -12.01
C ARG A 556 -30.50 1.84 -11.00
N LEU A 557 -30.31 2.48 -9.86
CA LEU A 557 -31.32 2.67 -8.82
C LEU A 557 -31.87 4.08 -8.98
N ALA A 558 -33.09 4.23 -9.44
CA ALA A 558 -33.72 5.53 -9.66
C ALA A 558 -34.59 5.93 -8.49
N ALA A 559 -34.47 7.19 -8.08
CA ALA A 559 -35.35 7.91 -7.16
C ALA A 559 -35.75 9.26 -7.76
N PRO A 560 -36.81 9.93 -7.27
CA PRO A 560 -37.21 11.22 -7.83
C PRO A 560 -36.09 12.27 -7.79
N GLY A 561 -35.62 12.72 -8.98
CA GLY A 561 -34.55 13.69 -9.10
C GLY A 561 -33.12 13.17 -8.81
N TRP A 562 -32.94 11.88 -8.55
CA TRP A 562 -31.65 11.27 -8.29
C TRP A 562 -31.56 9.84 -8.81
N SER A 563 -30.37 9.42 -9.23
CA SER A 563 -30.12 8.02 -9.56
C SER A 563 -28.70 7.61 -9.19
N LEU A 564 -28.55 6.39 -8.69
CA LEU A 564 -27.28 5.75 -8.36
C LEU A 564 -27.01 4.55 -9.25
N VAL A 565 -25.75 4.30 -9.52
CA VAL A 565 -25.31 3.01 -10.05
C VAL A 565 -25.15 2.04 -8.87
N LEU A 566 -25.80 0.90 -8.93
CA LEU A 566 -25.51 -0.24 -8.06
C LEU A 566 -24.38 -1.03 -8.69
N GLU A 567 -23.16 -0.78 -8.23
CA GLU A 567 -21.97 -1.34 -8.88
C GLU A 567 -21.59 -2.67 -8.26
N ASP A 568 -21.96 -3.74 -8.93
CA ASP A 568 -21.71 -5.12 -8.52
C ASP A 568 -20.85 -5.90 -9.53
N THR A 569 -20.25 -5.21 -10.53
CA THR A 569 -19.49 -5.82 -11.63
C THR A 569 -18.05 -5.38 -11.74
N ASP A 570 -17.71 -4.15 -11.35
CA ASP A 570 -16.38 -3.59 -11.51
C ASP A 570 -15.35 -4.32 -10.60
N PRO A 571 -14.20 -4.79 -11.12
CA PRO A 571 -13.22 -5.52 -10.34
C PRO A 571 -12.49 -4.64 -9.29
N TYR A 572 -12.47 -3.32 -9.45
CA TYR A 572 -11.77 -2.38 -8.55
C TYR A 572 -12.67 -1.81 -7.44
N ARG A 573 -13.90 -2.31 -7.31
CA ARG A 573 -14.86 -1.91 -6.26
C ARG A 573 -14.50 -2.38 -4.85
N ASP A 574 -13.49 -3.23 -4.70
CA ASP A 574 -12.89 -3.67 -3.43
C ASP A 574 -12.07 -2.56 -2.73
N ALA A 575 -11.92 -1.38 -3.34
CA ALA A 575 -11.23 -0.22 -2.77
C ALA A 575 -11.75 0.23 -1.39
N HIS A 576 -12.97 -0.14 -1.02
CA HIS A 576 -13.58 0.20 0.27
C HIS A 576 -13.05 -0.62 1.46
N GLN A 577 -12.06 -1.51 1.26
CA GLN A 577 -11.42 -2.34 2.29
C GLN A 577 -12.39 -3.28 3.05
N TRP A 578 -13.54 -3.57 2.48
CA TRP A 578 -14.50 -4.55 2.95
C TRP A 578 -14.79 -5.57 1.84
N PRO A 579 -15.12 -6.83 2.19
CA PRO A 579 -15.51 -7.82 1.20
C PRO A 579 -16.72 -7.35 0.40
N VAL A 580 -16.59 -7.36 -0.92
CA VAL A 580 -17.69 -7.02 -1.83
C VAL A 580 -18.55 -8.25 -2.16
N THR A 581 -19.82 -8.02 -2.51
CA THR A 581 -20.69 -9.11 -2.98
C THR A 581 -20.30 -9.52 -4.40
N ASP A 582 -20.68 -10.74 -4.80
CA ASP A 582 -20.79 -11.07 -6.21
C ASP A 582 -21.93 -10.27 -6.85
N ARG A 583 -22.13 -10.42 -8.19
CA ARG A 583 -23.29 -9.82 -8.84
C ARG A 583 -24.57 -10.25 -8.13
N LEU A 584 -25.35 -9.27 -7.71
CA LEU A 584 -26.56 -9.51 -6.93
C LEU A 584 -27.65 -10.18 -7.78
N PRO A 585 -28.42 -11.11 -7.21
CA PRO A 585 -29.67 -11.56 -7.81
C PRO A 585 -30.65 -10.38 -8.02
N ASP A 586 -31.54 -10.48 -9.00
CA ASP A 586 -32.49 -9.39 -9.31
C ASP A 586 -33.42 -9.06 -8.13
N ALA A 587 -33.81 -10.06 -7.34
CA ALA A 587 -34.60 -9.86 -6.14
C ALA A 587 -33.86 -8.98 -5.09
N GLU A 588 -32.56 -9.15 -4.93
CA GLU A 588 -31.77 -8.33 -4.01
C GLU A 588 -31.55 -6.91 -4.57
N ALA A 589 -31.34 -6.78 -5.87
CA ALA A 589 -31.27 -5.47 -6.54
C ALA A 589 -32.59 -4.68 -6.37
N GLU A 590 -33.75 -5.39 -6.37
CA GLU A 590 -35.06 -4.80 -6.06
C GLU A 590 -35.16 -4.27 -4.63
N LEU A 591 -34.64 -5.04 -3.65
CA LEU A 591 -34.59 -4.59 -2.26
C LEU A 591 -33.71 -3.33 -2.10
N TRP A 592 -32.61 -3.23 -2.86
CA TRP A 592 -31.81 -2.02 -2.93
C TRP A 592 -32.61 -0.84 -3.47
N ARG A 593 -33.36 -1.03 -4.58
CA ARG A 593 -34.18 0.02 -5.17
C ARG A 593 -35.25 0.56 -4.21
N THR A 594 -35.95 -0.35 -3.54
CA THR A 594 -36.97 -0.02 -2.54
C THR A 594 -36.36 0.71 -1.34
N GLY A 595 -35.24 0.19 -0.81
CA GLY A 595 -34.51 0.80 0.31
C GLY A 595 -34.03 2.20 -0.03
N LEU A 596 -33.43 2.41 -1.22
CA LEU A 596 -32.97 3.70 -1.67
C LEU A 596 -34.13 4.71 -1.84
N ALA A 597 -35.24 4.29 -2.41
CA ALA A 597 -36.41 5.16 -2.58
C ALA A 597 -36.93 5.66 -1.22
N GLY A 598 -37.00 4.77 -0.21
CA GLY A 598 -37.40 5.15 1.14
C GLY A 598 -36.38 6.04 1.86
N ALA A 599 -35.09 5.76 1.68
CA ALA A 599 -34.01 6.61 2.23
C ALA A 599 -34.02 8.01 1.59
N TRP A 600 -34.20 8.07 0.27
CA TRP A 600 -34.26 9.34 -0.46
C TRP A 600 -35.47 10.20 -0.07
N GLU A 601 -36.66 9.58 0.07
CA GLU A 601 -37.87 10.27 0.54
C GLU A 601 -37.62 10.87 1.95
N LEU A 602 -36.99 10.11 2.84
CA LEU A 602 -36.65 10.59 4.17
C LEU A 602 -35.70 11.78 4.11
N ILE A 603 -34.59 11.68 3.34
CA ILE A 603 -33.62 12.76 3.19
C ILE A 603 -34.30 14.03 2.63
N GLY A 604 -35.10 13.90 1.58
CA GLY A 604 -35.78 15.03 0.96
C GLY A 604 -36.78 15.73 1.89
N ARG A 605 -37.48 14.97 2.73
CA ARG A 605 -38.46 15.49 3.67
C ARG A 605 -37.83 16.05 4.94
N GLU A 606 -36.85 15.34 5.51
CA GLU A 606 -36.38 15.65 6.88
C GLU A 606 -35.01 16.37 6.88
N LEU A 607 -34.20 16.14 5.87
CA LEU A 607 -32.80 16.62 5.77
C LEU A 607 -32.50 17.26 4.39
N PRO A 608 -33.38 18.18 3.91
CA PRO A 608 -33.27 18.70 2.54
C PRO A 608 -31.95 19.42 2.25
N GLY A 609 -31.25 19.90 3.27
CA GLY A 609 -29.95 20.58 3.10
C GLY A 609 -28.84 19.68 2.52
N TYR A 610 -28.94 18.36 2.65
CA TYR A 610 -27.95 17.42 2.10
C TYR A 610 -28.27 16.95 0.67
N ALA A 611 -29.56 17.01 0.27
CA ALA A 611 -30.01 16.48 -1.00
C ALA A 611 -29.27 17.07 -2.21
N PRO A 612 -29.02 18.40 -2.32
CA PRO A 612 -28.32 19.00 -3.46
C PRO A 612 -26.89 18.47 -3.63
N GLY A 613 -26.16 18.31 -2.53
CA GLY A 613 -24.81 17.76 -2.54
C GLY A 613 -24.77 16.29 -2.93
N LEU A 614 -25.68 15.48 -2.40
CA LEU A 614 -25.82 14.05 -2.77
C LEU A 614 -26.08 13.89 -4.27
N VAL A 615 -27.03 14.64 -4.83
CA VAL A 615 -27.33 14.59 -6.26
C VAL A 615 -26.14 14.99 -7.12
N ALA A 616 -25.35 15.96 -6.65
CA ALA A 616 -24.22 16.49 -7.41
C ALA A 616 -22.96 15.60 -7.32
N GLY A 617 -22.78 14.81 -6.27
CA GLY A 617 -21.51 14.14 -5.99
C GLY A 617 -21.55 12.64 -5.67
N LEU A 618 -22.71 12.07 -5.36
CA LEU A 618 -22.83 10.64 -5.09
C LEU A 618 -23.53 9.93 -6.24
N GLY A 619 -22.77 9.17 -7.05
CA GLY A 619 -23.25 8.48 -8.24
C GLY A 619 -23.26 6.96 -8.15
N THR A 620 -22.62 6.38 -7.12
CA THR A 620 -22.41 4.92 -7.07
C THR A 620 -22.55 4.38 -5.64
N VAL A 621 -23.22 3.25 -5.51
CA VAL A 621 -23.21 2.43 -4.29
C VAL A 621 -22.70 1.02 -4.61
N THR A 622 -21.74 0.56 -3.84
CA THR A 622 -21.17 -0.81 -3.95
C THR A 622 -21.71 -1.69 -2.81
N PRO A 623 -22.34 -2.81 -3.14
CA PRO A 623 -22.82 -3.76 -2.14
C PRO A 623 -21.65 -4.44 -1.42
N LEU A 624 -21.62 -4.35 -0.09
CA LEU A 624 -20.65 -5.01 0.78
C LEU A 624 -21.25 -6.25 1.44
N ARG A 625 -20.39 -7.20 1.79
CA ARG A 625 -20.74 -8.33 2.68
C ARG A 625 -20.49 -7.89 4.12
N ALA A 626 -21.51 -8.02 4.98
CA ALA A 626 -21.36 -7.77 6.41
C ALA A 626 -21.56 -9.04 7.23
N PRO A 627 -20.93 -9.13 8.41
CA PRO A 627 -21.31 -10.11 9.42
C PRO A 627 -22.77 -9.91 9.83
N ALA A 628 -23.48 -11.01 10.12
CA ALA A 628 -24.88 -10.94 10.53
C ALA A 628 -25.10 -9.98 11.72
N GLY A 629 -26.12 -9.13 11.62
CA GLY A 629 -26.49 -8.17 12.68
C GLY A 629 -25.58 -6.96 12.83
N ARG A 630 -24.71 -6.68 11.85
CA ARG A 630 -23.82 -5.51 11.88
C ARG A 630 -24.03 -4.65 10.64
N ASP A 631 -24.35 -3.37 10.83
CA ASP A 631 -24.33 -2.40 9.76
C ASP A 631 -22.86 -2.07 9.41
N VAL A 632 -22.54 -2.12 8.11
CA VAL A 632 -21.21 -1.84 7.59
C VAL A 632 -21.34 -0.87 6.43
N SER A 633 -20.56 0.21 6.50
CA SER A 633 -20.37 1.13 5.39
C SER A 633 -18.92 1.61 5.35
N ALA A 634 -18.47 2.06 4.18
CA ALA A 634 -17.13 2.60 3.99
C ALA A 634 -17.08 3.50 2.75
N ALA A 635 -16.28 4.56 2.81
CA ALA A 635 -15.85 5.34 1.67
C ALA A 635 -14.36 5.13 1.42
N ALA A 636 -13.94 5.20 0.16
CA ALA A 636 -12.54 5.15 -0.24
C ALA A 636 -12.14 6.49 -0.85
N ARG A 637 -11.07 7.13 -0.34
CA ARG A 637 -10.60 8.43 -0.83
C ARG A 637 -10.35 8.44 -2.34
N GLN A 638 -9.82 7.34 -2.88
CA GLN A 638 -9.54 7.19 -4.31
C GLN A 638 -10.77 6.88 -5.18
N ALA A 639 -11.97 6.72 -4.59
CA ALA A 639 -13.20 6.40 -5.30
C ALA A 639 -14.25 7.51 -5.10
N PHE A 640 -13.95 8.76 -5.50
CA PHE A 640 -14.87 9.87 -5.41
C PHE A 640 -16.21 9.54 -6.07
N GLY A 641 -17.31 9.86 -5.40
CA GLY A 641 -18.67 9.59 -5.89
C GLY A 641 -19.18 8.17 -5.62
N ALA A 642 -18.39 7.31 -4.93
CA ALA A 642 -18.82 5.97 -4.52
C ALA A 642 -18.81 5.78 -3.02
N VAL A 643 -19.79 5.01 -2.53
CA VAL A 643 -19.83 4.50 -1.16
C VAL A 643 -20.06 2.99 -1.17
N GLY A 644 -19.37 2.26 -0.28
CA GLY A 644 -19.64 0.84 -0.04
C GLY A 644 -20.60 0.70 1.12
N ILE A 645 -21.69 -0.05 0.97
CA ILE A 645 -22.68 -0.27 2.02
C ILE A 645 -23.15 -1.74 2.01
N ALA A 646 -23.18 -2.36 3.18
CA ALA A 646 -23.95 -3.57 3.37
C ALA A 646 -25.40 -3.13 3.62
N ARG A 647 -26.32 -3.51 2.72
CA ARG A 647 -27.70 -3.02 2.74
C ARG A 647 -28.39 -3.27 4.10
N PRO A 648 -28.76 -2.21 4.85
CA PRO A 648 -29.56 -2.38 6.04
C PRO A 648 -31.04 -2.68 5.67
N GLU A 649 -31.77 -3.30 6.54
CA GLU A 649 -33.20 -3.56 6.32
C GLU A 649 -34.05 -2.28 6.40
N ARG A 650 -33.63 -1.34 7.22
CA ARG A 650 -34.33 -0.09 7.51
C ARG A 650 -33.91 1.03 6.58
N PRO A 651 -34.83 1.71 5.85
CA PRO A 651 -34.49 2.84 5.00
C PRO A 651 -33.91 4.04 5.73
N ASP A 652 -34.28 4.30 6.99
CA ASP A 652 -33.71 5.39 7.78
C ASP A 652 -32.23 5.13 8.14
N ILE A 653 -31.85 3.89 8.41
CA ILE A 653 -30.45 3.52 8.58
C ILE A 653 -29.69 3.67 7.26
N LEU A 654 -30.29 3.28 6.12
CA LEU A 654 -29.67 3.50 4.81
C LEU A 654 -29.45 4.99 4.55
N ALA A 655 -30.42 5.86 4.90
CA ALA A 655 -30.26 7.31 4.81
C ALA A 655 -29.08 7.82 5.66
N LEU A 656 -28.97 7.36 6.89
CA LEU A 656 -27.88 7.70 7.80
C LEU A 656 -26.51 7.29 7.20
N LEU A 657 -26.41 6.05 6.71
CA LEU A 657 -25.14 5.55 6.13
C LEU A 657 -24.75 6.31 4.86
N LEU A 658 -25.71 6.65 4.00
CA LEU A 658 -25.47 7.48 2.80
C LEU A 658 -24.91 8.85 3.18
N LEU A 659 -25.52 9.51 4.18
CA LEU A 659 -25.05 10.80 4.66
C LEU A 659 -23.66 10.71 5.28
N HIS A 660 -23.44 9.72 6.14
CA HIS A 660 -22.15 9.47 6.81
C HIS A 660 -21.01 9.27 5.79
N GLU A 661 -21.20 8.33 4.87
CA GLU A 661 -20.15 8.00 3.91
C GLU A 661 -19.93 9.12 2.89
N PHE A 662 -20.97 9.85 2.52
CA PHE A 662 -20.82 11.00 1.62
C PHE A 662 -20.00 12.13 2.22
N GLN A 663 -20.02 12.31 3.55
CA GLN A 663 -19.09 13.22 4.22
C GLN A 663 -17.64 12.81 3.99
N HIS A 664 -17.32 11.52 4.14
CA HIS A 664 -15.97 11.02 3.83
C HIS A 664 -15.57 11.24 2.36
N VAL A 665 -16.51 11.06 1.42
CA VAL A 665 -16.29 11.34 -0.01
C VAL A 665 -15.94 12.81 -0.24
N LYS A 666 -16.72 13.73 0.34
CA LYS A 666 -16.49 15.19 0.21
C LYS A 666 -15.14 15.59 0.80
N LEU A 667 -14.88 15.19 2.05
CA LEU A 667 -13.63 15.54 2.73
C LEU A 667 -12.42 14.94 2.05
N GLY A 668 -12.52 13.69 1.55
CA GLY A 668 -11.48 13.06 0.75
C GLY A 668 -11.12 13.88 -0.49
N ALA A 669 -12.12 14.42 -1.19
CA ALA A 669 -11.91 15.28 -2.36
C ALA A 669 -11.29 16.64 -1.99
N VAL A 670 -11.64 17.23 -0.83
CA VAL A 670 -10.98 18.45 -0.33
C VAL A 670 -9.52 18.19 -0.02
N LEU A 671 -9.21 17.05 0.63
CA LEU A 671 -7.84 16.65 0.96
C LEU A 671 -6.98 16.31 -0.29
N ASP A 672 -7.60 16.02 -1.43
CA ASP A 672 -6.89 15.89 -2.71
C ASP A 672 -6.48 17.26 -3.29
N LEU A 673 -7.14 18.34 -2.88
CA LEU A 673 -6.87 19.70 -3.36
C LEU A 673 -5.97 20.51 -2.43
N ALA A 674 -6.03 20.25 -1.12
CA ALA A 674 -5.29 21.01 -0.13
C ALA A 674 -5.08 20.21 1.17
N ASP A 675 -3.94 20.45 1.82
CA ASP A 675 -3.66 19.91 3.14
C ASP A 675 -4.43 20.70 4.21
N LEU A 676 -5.26 20.00 4.99
CA LEU A 676 -5.97 20.58 6.12
C LEU A 676 -5.21 20.43 7.45
N HIS A 677 -4.19 19.59 7.49
CA HIS A 677 -3.39 19.34 8.69
C HIS A 677 -1.93 19.10 8.30
N ASP A 678 -1.07 19.22 9.30
CA ASP A 678 0.33 18.83 9.18
C ASP A 678 0.42 17.30 9.04
N LEU A 679 0.93 16.83 7.89
CA LEU A 679 1.14 15.41 7.61
C LEU A 679 2.24 14.79 8.49
N GLU A 680 3.03 15.61 9.16
CA GLU A 680 4.08 15.21 10.09
C GLU A 680 3.55 14.94 11.52
N ASP A 681 2.28 15.26 11.82
CA ASP A 681 1.71 14.99 13.14
C ASP A 681 1.47 13.48 13.32
N THR A 682 2.29 12.86 14.15
CA THR A 682 2.21 11.43 14.49
C THR A 682 1.44 11.13 15.78
N ARG A 683 0.90 12.16 16.45
CA ARG A 683 0.13 11.97 17.67
C ARG A 683 -1.15 11.21 17.40
N LEU A 684 -1.58 10.47 18.39
CA LEU A 684 -2.84 9.73 18.35
C LEU A 684 -3.86 10.38 19.28
N TYR A 685 -5.07 10.47 18.79
CA TYR A 685 -6.17 11.20 19.43
C TYR A 685 -7.32 10.27 19.76
N TYR A 686 -8.07 10.61 20.79
CA TYR A 686 -9.34 9.97 21.11
C TYR A 686 -10.39 10.32 20.07
N ALA A 687 -11.01 9.30 19.48
CA ALA A 687 -12.15 9.45 18.58
C ALA A 687 -13.39 8.77 19.20
N PRO A 688 -14.47 9.51 19.53
CA PRO A 688 -15.61 8.99 20.28
C PRO A 688 -16.41 7.87 19.61
N TRP A 689 -16.17 7.63 18.33
CA TRP A 689 -16.79 6.58 17.49
C TRP A 689 -15.88 5.34 17.30
N ARG A 690 -14.65 5.36 17.87
CA ARG A 690 -13.67 4.28 17.73
C ARG A 690 -13.08 3.90 19.07
N GLU A 691 -12.81 2.64 19.23
CA GLU A 691 -12.13 2.13 20.44
C GLU A 691 -10.61 2.19 20.32
N ASP A 692 -10.05 2.35 19.10
CA ASP A 692 -8.63 2.51 18.82
C ASP A 692 -8.25 4.00 18.70
N PRO A 693 -7.05 4.41 19.16
CA PRO A 693 -6.56 5.78 18.99
C PRO A 693 -6.31 6.08 17.50
N ARG A 694 -6.59 7.32 17.08
CA ARG A 694 -6.56 7.71 15.67
C ARG A 694 -5.54 8.81 15.40
N PRO A 695 -4.84 8.78 14.22
CA PRO A 695 -4.08 9.94 13.75
C PRO A 695 -5.01 11.14 13.52
N LEU A 696 -4.43 12.34 13.42
CA LEU A 696 -5.19 13.59 13.26
C LEU A 696 -6.12 13.57 12.05
N GLU A 697 -5.67 13.04 10.90
CA GLU A 697 -6.52 12.84 9.71
C GLU A 697 -7.74 11.96 10.03
N GLY A 698 -7.53 10.86 10.75
CA GLY A 698 -8.62 9.96 11.14
C GLY A 698 -9.62 10.61 12.11
N LEU A 699 -9.15 11.49 13.00
CA LEU A 699 -10.02 12.30 13.84
C LEU A 699 -10.79 13.32 13.00
N LEU A 700 -10.14 14.02 12.07
CA LEU A 700 -10.77 15.00 11.18
C LEU A 700 -11.86 14.35 10.31
N GLN A 701 -11.55 13.23 9.67
CA GLN A 701 -12.46 12.45 8.84
C GLN A 701 -13.71 12.03 9.61
N GLY A 702 -13.51 11.46 10.80
CA GLY A 702 -14.65 11.02 11.61
C GLY A 702 -15.45 12.17 12.23
N THR A 703 -14.79 13.27 12.61
CA THR A 703 -15.49 14.48 13.13
C THR A 703 -16.42 15.05 12.06
N TYR A 704 -15.90 15.22 10.84
CA TYR A 704 -16.68 15.72 9.72
C TYR A 704 -17.88 14.82 9.38
N ALA A 705 -17.70 13.50 9.39
CA ALA A 705 -18.80 12.57 9.20
C ALA A 705 -19.84 12.66 10.31
N HIS A 706 -19.41 12.87 11.56
CA HIS A 706 -20.30 12.96 12.70
C HIS A 706 -21.08 14.29 12.80
N VAL A 707 -20.70 15.33 12.07
CA VAL A 707 -21.58 16.50 11.87
C VAL A 707 -22.91 16.05 11.26
N ALA A 708 -22.87 15.28 10.16
CA ALA A 708 -24.10 14.80 9.51
C ALA A 708 -24.84 13.74 10.34
N VAL A 709 -24.12 12.86 11.03
CA VAL A 709 -24.72 11.89 11.96
C VAL A 709 -25.46 12.59 13.10
N THR A 710 -24.87 13.63 13.66
CA THR A 710 -25.48 14.40 14.74
C THR A 710 -26.75 15.13 14.27
N ASP A 711 -26.69 15.77 13.09
CA ASP A 711 -27.84 16.46 12.50
C ASP A 711 -28.96 15.49 12.13
N PHE A 712 -28.61 14.31 11.59
CA PHE A 712 -29.59 13.26 11.34
C PHE A 712 -30.38 12.92 12.61
N TRP A 713 -29.73 12.63 13.72
CA TRP A 713 -30.40 12.29 14.98
C TRP A 713 -31.10 13.49 15.59
N ARG A 714 -30.59 14.72 15.43
CA ARG A 714 -31.19 15.96 15.82
C ARG A 714 -32.58 16.12 15.20
N VAL A 715 -32.72 15.86 13.92
CA VAL A 715 -33.99 15.95 13.21
C VAL A 715 -34.90 14.75 13.51
N ARG A 716 -34.32 13.52 13.51
CA ARG A 716 -35.07 12.29 13.73
C ARG A 716 -35.79 12.23 15.08
N ARG A 717 -35.24 12.84 16.15
CA ARG A 717 -35.91 12.86 17.45
C ARG A 717 -37.26 13.59 17.43
N HIS A 718 -37.48 14.50 16.47
CA HIS A 718 -38.73 15.24 16.29
C HIS A 718 -39.67 14.65 15.24
N THR A 719 -39.14 13.86 14.30
CA THR A 719 -39.90 13.34 13.17
C THR A 719 -40.27 11.87 13.35
N ALA A 720 -39.47 11.08 14.07
CA ALA A 720 -39.80 9.71 14.42
C ALA A 720 -40.89 9.64 15.52
N GLN A 721 -41.48 8.44 15.69
CA GLN A 721 -42.51 8.19 16.68
C GLN A 721 -42.16 7.04 17.61
N GLY A 722 -42.74 7.06 18.81
CA GLY A 722 -42.60 5.96 19.77
C GLY A 722 -41.14 5.66 20.16
N PRO A 723 -40.76 4.38 20.24
CA PRO A 723 -39.41 3.98 20.65
C PRO A 723 -38.28 4.55 19.78
N ALA A 724 -38.53 4.71 18.46
CA ALA A 724 -37.54 5.28 17.54
C ALA A 724 -37.23 6.78 17.84
N ALA A 725 -38.19 7.55 18.27
CA ALA A 725 -37.96 8.94 18.70
C ALA A 725 -37.10 8.99 19.98
N ALA A 726 -37.39 8.12 20.96
CA ALA A 726 -36.62 8.04 22.19
C ALA A 726 -35.18 7.56 21.94
N GLU A 727 -34.99 6.63 21.02
CA GLU A 727 -33.66 6.19 20.56
C GLU A 727 -32.89 7.33 19.88
N ALA A 728 -33.54 8.05 18.96
CA ALA A 728 -32.98 9.21 18.28
C ALA A 728 -32.56 10.33 19.24
N GLU A 729 -33.33 10.55 20.30
CA GLU A 729 -33.01 11.55 21.32
C GLU A 729 -31.73 11.17 22.11
N VAL A 730 -31.59 9.90 22.46
CA VAL A 730 -30.35 9.39 23.12
C VAL A 730 -29.15 9.54 22.21
N HIS A 731 -29.27 9.19 20.91
CA HIS A 731 -28.20 9.33 19.92
C HIS A 731 -27.83 10.82 19.73
N PHE A 732 -28.80 11.70 19.59
CA PHE A 732 -28.55 13.14 19.50
C PHE A 732 -27.85 13.68 20.75
N ALA A 733 -28.34 13.34 21.92
CA ALA A 733 -27.74 13.77 23.19
C ALA A 733 -26.28 13.34 23.33
N ARG A 734 -25.94 12.14 22.83
CA ARG A 734 -24.57 11.61 22.80
C ARG A 734 -23.73 12.34 21.78
N TRP A 735 -24.15 12.32 20.49
CA TRP A 735 -23.29 12.75 19.40
C TRP A 735 -23.06 14.27 19.39
N ARG A 736 -24.05 15.12 19.79
CA ARG A 736 -23.83 16.58 19.87
C ARG A 736 -22.65 16.92 20.79
N GLN A 737 -22.56 16.27 21.94
CA GLN A 737 -21.47 16.49 22.89
C GLN A 737 -20.14 15.96 22.37
N GLN A 738 -20.13 14.72 21.89
CA GLN A 738 -18.92 14.06 21.46
C GLN A 738 -18.35 14.66 20.17
N THR A 739 -19.20 15.10 19.23
CA THR A 739 -18.76 15.78 18.00
C THR A 739 -18.19 17.16 18.32
N ALA A 740 -18.82 17.92 19.22
CA ALA A 740 -18.27 19.21 19.65
C ALA A 740 -16.90 19.05 20.34
N GLU A 741 -16.75 18.08 21.25
CA GLU A 741 -15.47 17.78 21.91
C GLU A 741 -14.38 17.37 20.89
N ALA A 742 -14.73 16.61 19.83
CA ALA A 742 -13.82 16.25 18.78
C ALA A 742 -13.38 17.47 17.94
N VAL A 743 -14.29 18.39 17.63
CA VAL A 743 -13.96 19.67 16.97
C VAL A 743 -12.99 20.50 17.80
N GLU A 744 -13.22 20.63 19.11
CA GLU A 744 -12.30 21.35 20.02
C GLU A 744 -10.94 20.64 20.10
N THR A 745 -10.92 19.31 20.08
CA THR A 745 -9.66 18.53 20.06
C THR A 745 -8.87 18.79 18.78
N LEU A 746 -9.54 18.86 17.62
CA LEU A 746 -8.90 19.21 16.34
C LEU A 746 -8.32 20.62 16.39
N ALA A 747 -9.09 21.62 16.83
CA ALA A 747 -8.66 23.02 16.93
C ALA A 747 -7.48 23.18 17.90
N ALA A 748 -7.50 22.48 19.03
CA ALA A 748 -6.44 22.50 20.05
C ALA A 748 -5.20 21.67 19.68
N SER A 749 -5.22 20.91 18.59
CA SER A 749 -4.10 20.04 18.20
C SER A 749 -2.83 20.82 17.90
N GLY A 750 -2.94 22.06 17.41
CA GLY A 750 -1.82 22.87 16.93
C GLY A 750 -1.21 22.37 15.61
N SER A 751 -1.83 21.39 14.96
CA SER A 751 -1.34 20.77 13.71
C SER A 751 -2.30 20.95 12.53
N LEU A 752 -3.35 21.75 12.67
CA LEU A 752 -4.17 22.15 11.52
C LEU A 752 -3.47 23.25 10.73
N THR A 753 -3.55 23.16 9.39
CA THR A 753 -3.14 24.29 8.52
C THR A 753 -4.10 25.46 8.70
N PRO A 754 -3.78 26.69 8.20
CA PRO A 754 -4.74 27.79 8.23
C PRO A 754 -6.09 27.44 7.57
N LEU A 755 -6.07 26.62 6.51
CA LEU A 755 -7.27 26.13 5.85
C LEU A 755 -8.01 25.11 6.73
N GLY A 756 -7.26 24.20 7.36
CA GLY A 756 -7.80 23.23 8.31
C GLY A 756 -8.44 23.86 9.53
N MET A 757 -7.87 24.96 10.04
CA MET A 757 -8.48 25.74 11.12
C MET A 757 -9.82 26.36 10.71
N ARG A 758 -9.91 26.91 9.51
CA ARG A 758 -11.17 27.42 8.95
C ARG A 758 -12.21 26.32 8.76
N PHE A 759 -11.74 25.12 8.34
CA PHE A 759 -12.60 23.96 8.19
C PHE A 759 -13.14 23.48 9.56
N ALA A 760 -12.29 23.44 10.58
CA ALA A 760 -12.70 23.14 11.95
C ALA A 760 -13.67 24.18 12.52
N GLU A 761 -13.46 25.47 12.24
CA GLU A 761 -14.37 26.54 12.66
C GLU A 761 -15.76 26.42 12.00
N GLY A 762 -15.84 26.08 10.70
CA GLY A 762 -17.12 25.84 10.05
C GLY A 762 -17.91 24.68 10.68
N MET A 763 -17.22 23.58 11.03
CA MET A 763 -17.83 22.49 11.81
C MET A 763 -18.29 22.96 13.18
N ARG A 764 -17.49 23.79 13.86
CA ARG A 764 -17.78 24.33 15.17
C ARG A 764 -19.03 25.23 15.16
N GLU A 765 -19.11 26.16 14.22
CA GLU A 765 -20.28 27.03 14.02
C GLU A 765 -21.57 26.24 13.80
N THR A 766 -21.46 25.06 13.17
CA THR A 766 -22.60 24.17 12.95
C THR A 766 -23.00 23.39 14.22
N VAL A 767 -22.02 22.82 14.92
CA VAL A 767 -22.28 21.83 15.99
C VAL A 767 -22.52 22.49 17.34
N VAL A 768 -21.82 23.59 17.70
CA VAL A 768 -21.89 24.21 19.02
C VAL A 768 -23.31 24.70 19.36
N PRO A 769 -24.09 25.34 18.46
CA PRO A 769 -25.47 25.72 18.74
C PRO A 769 -26.37 24.55 19.13
N TRP A 770 -26.09 23.34 18.70
CA TRP A 770 -26.89 22.16 19.04
C TRP A 770 -26.74 21.73 20.51
N LEU A 771 -25.69 22.18 21.20
CA LEU A 771 -25.48 21.92 22.61
C LEU A 771 -26.56 22.59 23.48
N ASP A 772 -27.13 23.71 23.03
CA ASP A 772 -28.17 24.48 23.72
C ASP A 772 -29.59 23.92 23.49
N GLU A 773 -29.74 23.00 22.50
CA GLU A 773 -31.05 22.40 22.26
C GLU A 773 -31.49 21.50 23.43
N PRO A 774 -32.75 21.62 23.94
CA PRO A 774 -33.19 20.83 25.08
C PRO A 774 -33.24 19.33 24.73
N VAL A 775 -32.84 18.50 25.70
CA VAL A 775 -32.97 17.04 25.66
C VAL A 775 -33.54 16.55 26.98
N GLY A 776 -34.32 15.46 26.93
CA GLY A 776 -34.87 14.82 28.11
C GLY A 776 -33.80 14.31 29.08
N THR A 777 -34.05 14.44 30.38
CA THR A 777 -33.08 14.07 31.43
C THR A 777 -32.63 12.60 31.32
N GLU A 778 -33.53 11.66 31.00
CA GLU A 778 -33.22 10.26 30.83
C GLU A 778 -32.31 10.03 29.63
N ALA A 779 -32.60 10.68 28.48
CA ALA A 779 -31.76 10.57 27.28
C ALA A 779 -30.37 11.14 27.54
N ALA A 780 -30.27 12.31 28.21
CA ALA A 780 -28.99 12.92 28.60
C ALA A 780 -28.14 11.98 29.49
N GLU A 781 -28.77 11.36 30.50
CA GLU A 781 -28.08 10.45 31.42
C GLU A 781 -27.61 9.16 30.70
N ARG A 782 -28.43 8.55 29.84
CA ARG A 782 -28.06 7.40 29.04
C ARG A 782 -26.92 7.72 28.08
N ALA A 783 -26.96 8.87 27.44
CA ALA A 783 -25.90 9.36 26.55
C ALA A 783 -24.57 9.53 27.31
N ARG A 784 -24.61 10.21 28.48
CA ARG A 784 -23.45 10.41 29.35
C ARG A 784 -22.81 9.09 29.79
N LEU A 785 -23.61 8.14 30.26
CA LEU A 785 -23.13 6.82 30.68
C LEU A 785 -22.52 6.03 29.51
N SER A 786 -23.11 6.15 28.31
CA SER A 786 -22.56 5.53 27.09
C SER A 786 -21.21 6.12 26.71
N ALA A 787 -21.08 7.45 26.73
CA ALA A 787 -19.84 8.15 26.46
C ALA A 787 -18.72 7.79 27.46
N GLN A 788 -19.05 7.77 28.75
CA GLN A 788 -18.12 7.38 29.81
C GLN A 788 -17.61 5.95 29.66
N ARG A 789 -18.51 5.00 29.36
CA ARG A 789 -18.10 3.59 29.12
C ARG A 789 -17.17 3.49 27.91
N HIS A 790 -17.48 4.19 26.83
CA HIS A 790 -16.64 4.21 25.64
C HIS A 790 -15.25 4.78 25.93
N HIS A 791 -15.20 5.92 26.63
CA HIS A 791 -13.94 6.58 27.01
C HIS A 791 -13.08 5.68 27.95
N ALA A 792 -13.72 5.04 28.94
CA ALA A 792 -13.05 4.10 29.82
C ALA A 792 -12.49 2.86 29.06
N SER A 793 -13.25 2.32 28.09
CA SER A 793 -12.79 1.24 27.21
C SER A 793 -11.59 1.66 26.37
N TRP A 794 -11.62 2.87 25.83
CA TRP A 794 -10.51 3.44 25.08
C TRP A 794 -9.26 3.64 25.97
N GLN A 795 -9.42 4.19 27.17
CA GLN A 795 -8.32 4.37 28.12
C GLN A 795 -7.69 3.03 28.51
N ALA A 796 -8.50 2.00 28.78
CA ALA A 796 -8.03 0.67 29.10
C ALA A 796 -7.19 0.06 27.97
N ARG A 797 -7.57 0.28 26.72
CA ARG A 797 -6.81 -0.18 25.55
C ARG A 797 -5.58 0.69 25.25
N SER A 798 -5.66 1.98 25.45
CA SER A 798 -4.54 2.91 25.30
C SER A 798 -3.45 2.70 26.36
N THR A 799 -3.83 2.28 27.57
CA THR A 799 -2.89 1.91 28.63
C THR A 799 -2.28 0.52 28.45
N VAL A 800 -2.92 -0.37 27.69
CA VAL A 800 -2.36 -1.67 27.30
C VAL A 800 -1.46 -1.55 26.06
N GLY A 801 -1.62 -0.47 25.28
CA GLY A 801 -0.83 -0.17 24.07
C GLY A 801 0.31 0.86 24.27
N SER A 802 0.48 1.41 25.49
CA SER A 802 1.59 2.31 25.86
C SER A 802 2.72 1.51 26.66
#